data_37becf94872cb40e2eed84a44d23999e
#
_entry.id   37becf94872cb40e2eed84a44d23999e
#
_cell.length_a   1.000
_cell.length_b   1.000
_cell.length_c   1.000
_cell.angle_alpha   90.00
_cell.angle_beta   90.00
_cell.angle_gamma   90.00
#
_symmetry.space_group_name_H-M   'P 1'
#
loop_
_entity.id
_entity.type
_entity.pdbx_description
1 polymer ?
#
loop_
_entity_poly.entity_id
_entity_poly.type
_entity_poly.pdbx_seq_one_letter_code
_entity_poly.pdbx_strand_id
1 'polypeptide(L)'
;MRYLTLYINLFFISSLFSQEVASIKGVIFDNSNLKPISGANVYIVDSDLGTVSNESGTFSLSLNDLKKNEIKISMIGFKDTTLFVNHKNIKNKYKIFLIPKTIQMSGVTVHSHEKSKGNVAPSSISMIGNKLKKNIISDLATTLTGESGIAVRSSGQATQRPILRGYSGDRFLITSDNFELGDMSNSTADHAVSMEISSAESIELIRGPETLVYGSNTVAGIINILSPIYKQKKLDNSKYKLLMGHESSNQSNLLSANINIPLKSYQIFTNYTKRTARDQSSPLGDLKNTALMKDDFTFAITKFGQKNYTTLQIKDFAMDYGIPGSPEGHINGVDLKLKNLSQKLLYHGDINFSSFKFLELEQCYIKYGHQEFVKDANYASVDLKQNIFCLNASLTGENLKIGANYQNRNYLTRGFIWTPNSEESKISLFGITNRDAGNLSLQFSGRIEHRSIKPSVGDSFFSNIDPSDVKKRSFTLMSLGASAINKWNNSSMYNHILYTSRAPKIEDLFSDGPHLGSYSYEIGEPNLNAENTLGFENTLSFFNEKNTINLTTYLNYSSNFHIFQKLGDGYETGADWIEWGSGSSGWLYKYKLKGIESIIYGFEPNMKLNLKYFNFLSNASICRGLDLENNMPVAYIPPDLIRFQIEKNIKFLNNTFEVILASKQDKLGEFETSTNGYQLLNYKCSYTISKNENIHQFIFQVTNILNETYYNHLSKIKMIMPEPGVGANLNYTVNF
;
A
#
# COMPACT_ATOMS: atom_id res chain seq x y z
N MET A 1 -28.73 -9.16 -29.67
CA MET A 1 -29.76 -10.07 -29.10
C MET A 1 -29.32 -11.52 -28.90
N ARG A 2 -28.38 -12.10 -29.68
CA ARG A 2 -27.92 -13.51 -29.49
C ARG A 2 -26.97 -13.73 -28.29
N TYR A 3 -26.34 -12.71 -27.80
CA TYR A 3 -25.39 -12.81 -26.65
C TYR A 3 -26.06 -12.62 -25.29
N LEU A 4 -27.23 -11.97 -25.23
CA LEU A 4 -27.99 -11.77 -24.00
C LEU A 4 -28.65 -13.06 -23.50
N THR A 5 -28.99 -13.99 -24.41
CA THR A 5 -29.62 -15.28 -24.10
C THR A 5 -28.66 -16.28 -23.49
N LEU A 6 -27.34 -16.14 -23.75
CA LEU A 6 -26.33 -17.03 -23.18
C LEU A 6 -26.04 -16.69 -21.72
N TYR A 7 -26.11 -15.42 -21.34
CA TYR A 7 -25.89 -14.95 -19.97
C TYR A 7 -27.06 -15.24 -19.03
N ILE A 8 -28.28 -15.27 -19.54
CA ILE A 8 -29.48 -15.61 -18.75
C ILE A 8 -29.52 -17.11 -18.41
N ASN A 9 -29.00 -17.98 -19.27
CA ASN A 9 -28.97 -19.43 -19.00
C ASN A 9 -27.88 -19.83 -17.98
N LEU A 10 -26.80 -19.04 -17.80
CA LEU A 10 -25.82 -19.28 -16.72
C LEU A 10 -26.38 -18.90 -15.33
N PHE A 11 -27.37 -18.03 -15.27
CA PHE A 11 -27.97 -17.58 -14.00
C PHE A 11 -28.98 -18.60 -13.41
N PHE A 12 -29.50 -19.52 -14.22
CA PHE A 12 -30.50 -20.52 -13.80
C PHE A 12 -29.95 -21.88 -13.38
N ILE A 13 -28.64 -22.16 -13.53
CA ILE A 13 -28.04 -23.45 -13.14
C ILE A 13 -27.68 -23.49 -11.64
N SER A 14 -27.85 -22.41 -10.88
CA SER A 14 -27.50 -22.32 -9.45
C SER A 14 -28.57 -22.86 -8.47
N SER A 15 -29.67 -23.46 -8.93
CA SER A 15 -30.79 -23.81 -8.05
C SER A 15 -30.87 -25.27 -7.62
N LEU A 16 -29.87 -26.11 -7.86
CA LEU A 16 -29.95 -27.55 -7.55
C LEU A 16 -28.72 -28.04 -6.77
N PHE A 17 -28.51 -27.59 -5.53
CA PHE A 17 -27.77 -28.36 -4.52
C PHE A 17 -28.00 -27.76 -3.13
N SER A 18 -29.06 -28.20 -2.48
CA SER A 18 -29.21 -28.02 -1.03
C SER A 18 -28.61 -29.25 -0.35
N GLN A 19 -27.38 -29.12 0.13
CA GLN A 19 -26.86 -30.06 1.13
C GLN A 19 -27.05 -29.43 2.52
N GLU A 20 -27.69 -30.16 3.43
CA GLU A 20 -27.73 -29.77 4.86
C GLU A 20 -26.30 -29.75 5.40
N VAL A 21 -25.77 -28.57 5.60
CA VAL A 21 -24.45 -28.35 6.22
C VAL A 21 -24.67 -28.35 7.73
N ALA A 22 -24.06 -29.29 8.43
CA ALA A 22 -24.09 -29.31 9.89
C ALA A 22 -23.49 -28.00 10.43
N SER A 23 -24.18 -27.34 11.37
CA SER A 23 -23.69 -26.08 11.97
C SER A 23 -23.62 -26.20 13.49
N ILE A 24 -22.52 -25.66 14.03
CA ILE A 24 -22.37 -25.48 15.47
C ILE A 24 -22.83 -24.08 15.83
N LYS A 25 -23.67 -23.99 16.85
CA LYS A 25 -24.14 -22.72 17.42
C LYS A 25 -23.73 -22.59 18.88
N GLY A 26 -23.39 -21.38 19.31
CA GLY A 26 -23.03 -21.16 20.70
C GLY A 26 -23.11 -19.68 21.10
N VAL A 27 -22.84 -19.46 22.38
CA VAL A 27 -22.70 -18.11 22.96
C VAL A 27 -21.40 -18.05 23.74
N ILE A 28 -20.66 -16.98 23.56
CA ILE A 28 -19.35 -16.73 24.18
C ILE A 28 -19.55 -15.68 25.27
N PHE A 29 -19.07 -15.97 26.46
CA PHE A 29 -19.17 -15.12 27.66
C PHE A 29 -17.78 -14.79 28.23
N ASP A 30 -17.66 -13.64 28.82
CA ASP A 30 -16.54 -13.29 29.69
C ASP A 30 -16.72 -14.03 31.05
N ASN A 31 -15.74 -14.84 31.42
CA ASN A 31 -15.78 -15.63 32.65
C ASN A 31 -15.75 -14.76 33.94
N SER A 32 -15.31 -13.51 33.87
CA SER A 32 -15.20 -12.65 35.05
C SER A 32 -16.51 -11.91 35.39
N ASN A 33 -17.33 -11.57 34.39
CA ASN A 33 -18.52 -10.75 34.59
C ASN A 33 -19.78 -11.33 33.91
N LEU A 34 -19.67 -12.51 33.30
CA LEU A 34 -20.72 -13.26 32.62
C LEU A 34 -21.45 -12.50 31.51
N LYS A 35 -20.84 -11.43 31.01
CA LYS A 35 -21.37 -10.68 29.84
C LYS A 35 -21.02 -11.39 28.55
N PRO A 36 -21.90 -11.33 27.52
CA PRO A 36 -21.60 -11.88 26.22
C PRO A 36 -20.45 -11.12 25.56
N ILE A 37 -19.55 -11.86 24.88
CA ILE A 37 -18.42 -11.30 24.16
C ILE A 37 -18.78 -11.21 22.68
N SER A 38 -18.83 -9.98 22.16
CA SER A 38 -18.98 -9.70 20.73
C SER A 38 -17.62 -9.65 20.06
N GLY A 39 -17.54 -10.11 18.82
CA GLY A 39 -16.33 -10.02 18.01
C GLY A 39 -15.27 -11.09 18.31
N ALA A 40 -15.60 -12.12 19.10
CA ALA A 40 -14.71 -13.27 19.29
C ALA A 40 -14.65 -14.11 18.03
N ASN A 41 -13.43 -14.41 17.56
CA ASN A 41 -13.19 -15.28 16.41
C ASN A 41 -13.43 -16.73 16.82
N VAL A 42 -14.20 -17.45 16.02
CA VAL A 42 -14.48 -18.88 16.17
C VAL A 42 -14.09 -19.54 14.86
N TYR A 43 -13.05 -20.33 14.83
CA TYR A 43 -12.55 -20.94 13.61
C TYR A 43 -12.07 -22.37 13.84
N ILE A 44 -12.13 -23.18 12.80
CA ILE A 44 -11.62 -24.54 12.80
C ILE A 44 -10.11 -24.46 12.61
N VAL A 45 -9.35 -25.08 13.53
CA VAL A 45 -7.89 -25.15 13.43
C VAL A 45 -7.52 -25.90 12.14
N ASP A 46 -6.53 -25.37 11.43
CA ASP A 46 -6.07 -25.86 10.11
C ASP A 46 -7.12 -25.76 8.98
N SER A 47 -8.12 -24.88 9.16
CA SER A 47 -9.14 -24.58 8.16
C SER A 47 -9.36 -23.05 8.10
N ASP A 48 -9.69 -22.55 6.91
CA ASP A 48 -10.10 -21.13 6.74
C ASP A 48 -11.59 -20.92 7.10
N LEU A 49 -12.26 -21.92 7.70
CA LEU A 49 -13.62 -21.81 8.15
C LEU A 49 -13.66 -21.14 9.53
N GLY A 50 -14.30 -19.99 9.54
CA GLY A 50 -14.47 -19.25 10.77
C GLY A 50 -15.72 -18.38 10.73
N THR A 51 -16.11 -17.95 11.89
CA THR A 51 -17.19 -16.99 12.13
C THR A 51 -16.77 -16.07 13.27
N VAL A 52 -17.54 -15.01 13.48
CA VAL A 52 -17.32 -14.07 14.58
C VAL A 52 -18.58 -14.02 15.41
N SER A 53 -18.45 -13.97 16.74
CA SER A 53 -19.61 -13.81 17.61
C SER A 53 -20.25 -12.43 17.42
N ASN A 54 -21.58 -12.41 17.39
CA ASN A 54 -22.37 -11.18 17.28
C ASN A 54 -22.48 -10.48 18.66
N GLU A 55 -23.25 -9.43 18.76
CA GLU A 55 -23.43 -8.60 19.95
C GLU A 55 -23.97 -9.32 21.17
N SER A 56 -24.82 -10.31 20.99
CA SER A 56 -25.28 -11.19 22.06
C SER A 56 -24.30 -12.33 22.35
N GLY A 57 -23.07 -12.23 21.84
CA GLY A 57 -22.04 -13.27 21.96
C GLY A 57 -22.35 -14.53 21.15
N THR A 58 -23.41 -14.56 20.35
CA THR A 58 -23.82 -15.75 19.62
C THR A 58 -23.01 -15.92 18.34
N PHE A 59 -22.66 -17.15 18.02
CA PHE A 59 -22.01 -17.52 16.78
C PHE A 59 -22.69 -18.72 16.12
N SER A 60 -22.52 -18.86 14.82
CA SER A 60 -22.91 -20.03 14.04
C SER A 60 -21.77 -20.34 13.05
N LEU A 61 -21.19 -21.53 13.16
CA LEU A 61 -20.10 -22.02 12.33
C LEU A 61 -20.55 -23.27 11.59
N SER A 62 -20.46 -23.22 10.26
CA SER A 62 -20.76 -24.38 9.42
C SER A 62 -19.59 -25.36 9.44
N LEU A 63 -19.88 -26.64 9.55
CA LEU A 63 -18.90 -27.73 9.52
C LEU A 63 -19.02 -28.50 8.23
N ASN A 64 -17.91 -28.76 7.58
CA ASN A 64 -17.90 -29.54 6.35
C ASN A 64 -17.76 -31.05 6.59
N ASP A 65 -17.19 -31.45 7.72
CA ASP A 65 -17.04 -32.83 8.15
C ASP A 65 -17.21 -32.95 9.67
N LEU A 66 -17.87 -33.98 10.12
CA LEU A 66 -18.13 -34.25 11.53
C LEU A 66 -17.15 -35.27 12.16
N LYS A 67 -16.08 -35.67 11.48
CA LYS A 67 -15.15 -36.66 12.02
C LYS A 67 -14.47 -36.23 13.30
N LYS A 68 -13.78 -35.10 13.28
CA LYS A 68 -13.19 -34.46 14.45
C LYS A 68 -12.80 -33.04 14.06
N ASN A 69 -13.39 -32.03 14.72
CA ASN A 69 -13.02 -30.65 14.50
C ASN A 69 -12.47 -30.06 15.79
N GLU A 70 -11.30 -29.45 15.69
CA GLU A 70 -10.74 -28.59 16.72
C GLU A 70 -11.12 -27.16 16.40
N ILE A 71 -12.03 -26.59 17.22
CA ILE A 71 -12.53 -25.23 17.04
C ILE A 71 -11.81 -24.34 18.03
N LYS A 72 -11.06 -23.39 17.53
CA LYS A 72 -10.40 -22.40 18.36
C LYS A 72 -11.25 -21.14 18.46
N ILE A 73 -11.42 -20.69 19.70
CA ILE A 73 -12.11 -19.46 20.03
C ILE A 73 -11.07 -18.50 20.59
N SER A 74 -10.91 -17.36 19.94
CA SER A 74 -9.93 -16.35 20.35
C SER A 74 -10.57 -14.97 20.38
N MET A 75 -10.19 -14.20 21.39
CA MET A 75 -10.59 -12.81 21.56
C MET A 75 -9.45 -12.04 22.22
N ILE A 76 -9.16 -10.86 21.73
CA ILE A 76 -8.14 -9.98 22.31
C ILE A 76 -8.52 -9.65 23.75
N GLY A 77 -7.57 -9.83 24.65
CA GLY A 77 -7.81 -9.66 26.11
C GLY A 77 -8.28 -10.92 26.83
N PHE A 78 -8.37 -12.06 26.13
CA PHE A 78 -8.76 -13.33 26.71
C PHE A 78 -7.77 -14.44 26.35
N LYS A 79 -7.74 -15.51 27.15
CA LYS A 79 -7.03 -16.75 26.79
C LYS A 79 -7.79 -17.45 25.68
N ASP A 80 -7.07 -17.90 24.66
CA ASP A 80 -7.64 -18.75 23.63
C ASP A 80 -8.21 -20.02 24.24
N THR A 81 -9.37 -20.42 23.76
CA THR A 81 -10.09 -21.62 24.24
C THR A 81 -10.34 -22.53 23.05
N THR A 82 -10.12 -23.83 23.23
CA THR A 82 -10.33 -24.83 22.18
C THR A 82 -11.51 -25.73 22.54
N LEU A 83 -12.37 -25.97 21.57
CA LEU A 83 -13.52 -26.88 21.66
C LEU A 83 -13.32 -28.03 20.66
N PHE A 84 -13.30 -29.27 21.15
CA PHE A 84 -13.27 -30.46 20.29
C PHE A 84 -14.67 -30.96 20.02
N VAL A 85 -15.07 -31.00 18.75
CA VAL A 85 -16.41 -31.42 18.33
C VAL A 85 -16.30 -32.60 17.34
N ASN A 86 -17.13 -33.61 17.60
CA ASN A 86 -17.29 -34.78 16.72
C ASN A 86 -18.75 -35.27 16.73
N HIS A 87 -19.09 -36.26 15.94
CA HIS A 87 -20.45 -36.85 15.84
C HIS A 87 -21.08 -37.24 17.18
N LYS A 88 -20.27 -37.59 18.20
CA LYS A 88 -20.78 -38.05 19.49
C LYS A 88 -21.04 -36.94 20.49
N ASN A 89 -20.38 -35.78 20.36
CA ASN A 89 -20.46 -34.70 21.33
C ASN A 89 -21.04 -33.39 20.76
N ILE A 90 -21.57 -33.40 19.54
CA ILE A 90 -22.22 -32.23 18.96
C ILE A 90 -23.48 -31.85 19.75
N LYS A 91 -23.57 -30.59 20.16
CA LYS A 91 -24.70 -30.02 20.90
C LYS A 91 -25.40 -28.98 20.07
N ASN A 92 -26.70 -28.81 20.28
CA ASN A 92 -27.49 -27.78 19.60
C ASN A 92 -27.05 -26.36 19.94
N LYS A 93 -26.44 -26.15 21.13
CA LYS A 93 -25.93 -24.83 21.56
C LYS A 93 -24.81 -24.99 22.60
N TYR A 94 -23.67 -24.34 22.34
CA TYR A 94 -22.53 -24.29 23.26
C TYR A 94 -22.54 -23.00 24.07
N LYS A 95 -22.17 -23.10 25.36
CA LYS A 95 -21.82 -21.95 26.21
C LYS A 95 -20.30 -22.00 26.41
N ILE A 96 -19.59 -20.96 25.98
CA ILE A 96 -18.13 -20.88 26.04
C ILE A 96 -17.75 -19.69 26.91
N PHE A 97 -16.87 -19.91 27.86
CA PHE A 97 -16.41 -18.87 28.77
C PHE A 97 -14.94 -18.59 28.49
N LEU A 98 -14.62 -17.35 28.09
CA LEU A 98 -13.26 -16.91 27.90
C LEU A 98 -12.71 -16.26 29.16
N ILE A 99 -11.53 -16.67 29.58
CA ILE A 99 -10.85 -16.13 30.73
C ILE A 99 -10.09 -14.88 30.35
N PRO A 100 -10.31 -13.71 30.98
CA PRO A 100 -9.52 -12.52 30.74
C PRO A 100 -8.02 -12.80 30.92
N LYS A 101 -7.22 -12.33 29.98
CA LYS A 101 -5.77 -12.40 30.02
C LYS A 101 -5.20 -10.99 29.97
N THR A 102 -4.36 -10.64 30.93
CA THR A 102 -3.55 -9.43 30.82
C THR A 102 -2.67 -9.58 29.58
N ILE A 103 -2.87 -8.72 28.60
CA ILE A 103 -2.06 -8.75 27.38
C ILE A 103 -0.68 -8.23 27.77
N GLN A 104 0.27 -9.13 27.94
CA GLN A 104 1.67 -8.76 27.82
C GLN A 104 1.91 -8.51 26.33
N MET A 105 2.08 -7.24 25.95
CA MET A 105 2.49 -6.87 24.60
C MET A 105 3.89 -7.44 24.37
N SER A 106 3.96 -8.59 23.71
CA SER A 106 5.18 -9.02 23.06
C SER A 106 5.46 -8.01 21.94
N GLY A 107 6.52 -7.28 22.07
CA GLY A 107 7.12 -6.27 21.20
C GLY A 107 6.22 -5.61 20.15
N VAL A 108 6.37 -4.31 19.98
CA VAL A 108 5.71 -3.54 18.92
C VAL A 108 6.04 -4.16 17.56
N THR A 109 5.41 -5.26 17.26
CA THR A 109 5.33 -5.79 15.92
C THR A 109 4.02 -5.25 15.39
N VAL A 110 4.08 -4.27 14.49
CA VAL A 110 2.94 -3.77 13.73
C VAL A 110 2.47 -4.90 12.82
N HIS A 111 1.88 -5.91 13.39
CA HIS A 111 1.39 -7.08 12.69
C HIS A 111 -0.06 -7.27 13.05
N SER A 112 -0.89 -7.09 12.05
CA SER A 112 -2.32 -7.28 12.06
C SER A 112 -3.07 -6.43 13.08
N HIS A 113 -3.49 -5.27 12.64
CA HIS A 113 -4.47 -4.44 13.32
C HIS A 113 -5.89 -5.01 13.17
N GLU A 114 -6.11 -6.27 13.51
CA GLU A 114 -7.40 -6.59 14.09
C GLU A 114 -7.40 -5.98 15.49
N LYS A 115 -7.83 -4.70 15.57
CA LYS A 115 -8.11 -3.96 16.80
C LYS A 115 -7.14 -4.27 17.95
N SER A 116 -5.84 -3.97 17.77
CA SER A 116 -5.00 -3.82 18.94
C SER A 116 -5.61 -2.67 19.75
N LYS A 117 -6.00 -2.93 20.99
CA LYS A 117 -6.44 -1.91 21.95
C LYS A 117 -5.28 -1.00 22.37
N GLY A 118 -4.22 -0.91 21.57
CA GLY A 118 -2.99 -0.18 21.84
C GLY A 118 -2.84 1.03 20.89
N ASN A 119 -1.87 1.76 20.99
CA ASN A 119 -1.40 3.05 20.58
C ASN A 119 -1.29 3.32 19.06
N VAL A 120 -1.95 2.55 18.20
CA VAL A 120 -1.93 2.75 16.75
C VAL A 120 -2.89 3.87 16.36
N ALA A 121 -2.45 4.75 15.47
CA ALA A 121 -3.30 5.81 14.93
C ALA A 121 -4.57 5.21 14.30
N PRO A 122 -5.77 5.66 14.68
CA PRO A 122 -7.02 5.17 14.09
C PRO A 122 -7.12 5.44 12.58
N SER A 123 -6.32 6.38 12.06
CA SER A 123 -6.15 6.68 10.65
C SER A 123 -5.25 5.67 9.92
N SER A 124 -4.56 4.77 10.64
CA SER A 124 -3.81 3.66 10.04
C SER A 124 -4.76 2.60 9.52
N ILE A 125 -4.37 1.93 8.44
CA ILE A 125 -5.21 0.97 7.73
C ILE A 125 -4.49 -0.36 7.68
N SER A 126 -5.23 -1.45 7.89
CA SER A 126 -4.72 -2.81 7.67
C SER A 126 -5.68 -3.57 6.75
N MET A 127 -5.15 -4.07 5.66
CA MET A 127 -5.85 -4.96 4.74
C MET A 127 -5.26 -6.36 4.87
N ILE A 128 -6.05 -7.27 5.45
CA ILE A 128 -5.68 -8.67 5.67
C ILE A 128 -6.83 -9.59 5.24
N GLY A 129 -6.53 -10.87 5.02
CA GLY A 129 -7.51 -11.92 4.79
C GLY A 129 -8.53 -11.56 3.70
N ASN A 130 -9.81 -11.69 4.01
CA ASN A 130 -10.89 -11.42 3.05
C ASN A 130 -10.97 -9.95 2.61
N LYS A 131 -10.61 -8.98 3.46
CA LYS A 131 -10.57 -7.56 3.06
C LYS A 131 -9.55 -7.35 1.95
N LEU A 132 -8.35 -7.89 2.10
CA LEU A 132 -7.31 -7.81 1.07
C LEU A 132 -7.74 -8.56 -0.19
N LYS A 133 -8.14 -9.83 -0.08
CA LYS A 133 -8.53 -10.66 -1.23
C LYS A 133 -9.61 -10.02 -2.10
N LYS A 134 -10.63 -9.40 -1.48
CA LYS A 134 -11.72 -8.72 -2.18
C LYS A 134 -11.30 -7.43 -2.89
N ASN A 135 -10.21 -6.82 -2.47
CA ASN A 135 -9.76 -5.52 -2.97
C ASN A 135 -8.53 -5.61 -3.89
N ILE A 136 -7.85 -6.77 -3.96
CA ILE A 136 -6.79 -6.97 -4.96
C ILE A 136 -7.43 -6.95 -6.36
N ILE A 137 -7.16 -5.88 -7.09
CA ILE A 137 -7.65 -5.70 -8.47
C ILE A 137 -6.48 -5.81 -9.43
N SER A 138 -5.74 -4.73 -9.62
CA SER A 138 -4.64 -4.67 -10.60
C SER A 138 -3.28 -4.39 -9.97
N ASP A 139 -3.17 -3.41 -9.11
CA ASP A 139 -1.92 -2.92 -8.51
C ASP A 139 -2.14 -2.42 -7.09
N LEU A 140 -1.03 -2.01 -6.44
CA LEU A 140 -1.02 -1.52 -5.07
C LEU A 140 -1.89 -0.27 -4.89
N ALA A 141 -1.76 0.71 -5.78
CA ALA A 141 -2.43 2.00 -5.64
C ALA A 141 -3.95 1.83 -5.75
N THR A 142 -4.41 1.13 -6.79
CA THR A 142 -5.83 0.84 -7.02
C THR A 142 -6.44 0.03 -5.88
N THR A 143 -5.70 -0.93 -5.33
CA THR A 143 -6.15 -1.74 -4.18
C THR A 143 -6.42 -0.87 -2.95
N LEU A 144 -5.67 0.23 -2.78
CA LEU A 144 -5.78 1.13 -1.63
C LEU A 144 -6.80 2.27 -1.82
N THR A 145 -7.29 2.54 -3.03
CA THR A 145 -8.19 3.69 -3.31
C THR A 145 -9.50 3.68 -2.53
N GLY A 146 -9.92 2.51 -2.00
CA GLY A 146 -11.08 2.38 -1.12
C GLY A 146 -10.95 3.10 0.22
N GLU A 147 -9.76 3.49 0.63
CA GLU A 147 -9.46 4.05 1.93
C GLU A 147 -9.29 5.57 1.86
N SER A 148 -9.62 6.27 2.98
CA SER A 148 -9.52 7.74 3.03
C SER A 148 -8.09 8.25 2.97
N GLY A 149 -7.92 9.42 2.37
CA GLY A 149 -6.63 10.09 2.23
C GLY A 149 -5.70 9.44 1.22
N ILE A 150 -6.20 8.55 0.37
CA ILE A 150 -5.46 7.89 -0.68
C ILE A 150 -6.03 8.27 -2.04
N ALA A 151 -5.18 8.82 -2.88
CA ALA A 151 -5.42 9.05 -4.31
C ALA A 151 -4.40 8.28 -5.14
N VAL A 152 -4.55 8.29 -6.46
CA VAL A 152 -3.63 7.62 -7.39
C VAL A 152 -3.07 8.66 -8.36
N ARG A 153 -1.77 8.64 -8.58
CA ARG A 153 -1.13 9.31 -9.71
C ARG A 153 -0.79 8.26 -10.77
N SER A 154 -1.08 8.55 -12.03
CA SER A 154 -0.90 7.62 -13.14
C SER A 154 -0.41 8.33 -14.40
N SER A 155 0.47 7.67 -15.14
CA SER A 155 0.83 7.99 -16.55
C SER A 155 0.54 6.79 -17.45
N GLY A 156 -0.41 5.93 -17.08
CA GLY A 156 -0.81 4.69 -17.74
C GLY A 156 -1.12 3.61 -16.72
N GLN A 157 -1.66 2.48 -17.16
CA GLN A 157 -2.09 1.40 -16.26
C GLN A 157 -0.93 0.75 -15.47
N ALA A 158 0.31 0.89 -15.94
CA ALA A 158 1.48 0.32 -15.30
C ALA A 158 2.06 1.20 -14.18
N THR A 159 1.90 2.51 -14.28
CA THR A 159 2.57 3.51 -13.45
C THR A 159 1.70 4.08 -12.34
N GLN A 160 0.69 3.32 -11.92
CA GLN A 160 -0.20 3.72 -10.84
C GLN A 160 0.55 3.74 -9.51
N ARG A 161 0.60 4.91 -8.88
CA ARG A 161 1.26 5.11 -7.60
C ARG A 161 0.33 5.77 -6.60
N PRO A 162 0.29 5.27 -5.33
CA PRO A 162 -0.47 5.94 -4.28
C PRO A 162 0.04 7.35 -4.01
N ILE A 163 -0.89 8.25 -3.70
CA ILE A 163 -0.66 9.59 -3.15
C ILE A 163 -1.34 9.62 -1.80
N LEU A 164 -0.62 9.97 -0.75
CA LEU A 164 -1.14 10.00 0.60
C LEU A 164 -1.36 11.44 1.05
N ARG A 165 -2.63 11.87 1.25
CA ARG A 165 -2.97 13.22 1.71
C ARG A 165 -2.30 14.35 0.91
N GLY A 166 -2.26 14.20 -0.42
CA GLY A 166 -1.57 15.13 -1.31
C GLY A 166 -0.05 14.96 -1.39
N TYR A 167 0.56 14.16 -0.54
CA TYR A 167 1.99 13.89 -0.58
C TYR A 167 2.34 12.84 -1.63
N SER A 168 3.34 13.15 -2.44
CA SER A 168 3.91 12.28 -3.48
C SER A 168 5.42 12.10 -3.29
N GLY A 169 6.04 11.33 -4.15
CA GLY A 169 7.48 11.11 -4.14
C GLY A 169 7.91 10.27 -2.93
N ASP A 170 8.96 10.70 -2.27
CA ASP A 170 9.56 10.04 -1.12
C ASP A 170 9.15 10.64 0.24
N ARG A 171 8.00 11.34 0.31
CA ARG A 171 7.41 11.82 1.58
C ARG A 171 6.60 10.77 2.32
N PHE A 172 6.51 9.59 1.75
CA PHE A 172 6.07 8.35 2.37
C PHE A 172 6.87 7.20 1.79
N LEU A 173 6.98 6.11 2.53
CA LEU A 173 7.71 4.93 2.10
C LEU A 173 6.75 3.84 1.62
N ILE A 174 7.16 3.12 0.57
CA ILE A 174 6.57 1.83 0.19
C ILE A 174 7.62 0.78 0.52
N THR A 175 7.26 -0.14 1.40
CA THR A 175 8.17 -1.19 1.89
C THR A 175 7.59 -2.58 1.63
N SER A 176 8.47 -3.54 1.46
CA SER A 176 8.16 -4.97 1.42
C SER A 176 8.92 -5.65 2.53
N ASP A 177 8.18 -6.27 3.48
CA ASP A 177 8.78 -6.90 4.65
C ASP A 177 9.77 -5.94 5.36
N ASN A 178 9.32 -4.69 5.62
CA ASN A 178 10.04 -3.59 6.28
C ASN A 178 11.23 -2.99 5.50
N PHE A 179 11.55 -3.46 4.30
CA PHE A 179 12.57 -2.83 3.46
C PHE A 179 11.96 -1.97 2.36
N GLU A 180 12.55 -0.83 2.08
CA GLU A 180 12.22 -0.05 0.89
C GLU A 180 12.34 -0.93 -0.37
N LEU A 181 11.47 -0.73 -1.37
CA LEU A 181 11.47 -1.53 -2.60
C LEU A 181 12.77 -1.38 -3.39
N GLY A 182 13.49 -0.28 -3.18
CA GLY A 182 14.72 0.03 -3.88
C GLY A 182 14.50 0.23 -5.38
N ASP A 183 13.32 0.70 -5.75
CA ASP A 183 12.99 1.14 -7.11
C ASP A 183 13.06 2.66 -7.24
N MET A 184 12.77 3.16 -8.43
CA MET A 184 12.76 4.58 -8.73
C MET A 184 11.34 5.15 -8.87
N SER A 185 10.32 4.45 -8.43
CA SER A 185 8.93 4.90 -8.53
C SER A 185 8.64 6.19 -7.76
N ASN A 186 9.54 6.58 -6.86
CA ASN A 186 9.45 7.84 -6.10
C ASN A 186 10.14 9.02 -6.80
N SER A 187 10.86 8.83 -7.91
CA SER A 187 11.55 9.91 -8.62
C SER A 187 10.62 10.62 -9.59
N THR A 188 9.93 9.88 -10.47
CA THR A 188 9.06 10.47 -11.48
C THR A 188 7.72 9.75 -11.61
N ALA A 189 6.78 10.33 -12.38
CA ALA A 189 5.42 9.82 -12.52
C ALA A 189 5.31 8.59 -13.44
N ASP A 190 6.25 8.42 -14.33
CA ASP A 190 6.33 7.36 -15.34
C ASP A 190 7.05 6.09 -14.86
N HIS A 191 7.69 6.15 -13.68
CA HIS A 191 8.34 4.98 -13.11
C HIS A 191 7.36 4.14 -12.29
N ALA A 192 7.16 2.89 -12.71
CA ALA A 192 6.26 1.97 -12.04
C ALA A 192 6.80 1.47 -10.69
N VAL A 193 5.89 1.10 -9.78
CA VAL A 193 6.24 0.41 -8.53
C VAL A 193 6.64 -1.03 -8.85
N SER A 194 7.84 -1.44 -8.44
CA SER A 194 8.41 -2.78 -8.73
C SER A 194 7.86 -3.88 -7.84
N MET A 195 6.54 -4.05 -7.86
CA MET A 195 5.87 -5.02 -6.98
C MET A 195 4.62 -5.62 -7.61
N GLU A 196 4.42 -6.91 -7.35
CA GLU A 196 3.14 -7.60 -7.55
C GLU A 196 2.55 -8.00 -6.18
N ILE A 197 1.28 -7.69 -5.95
CA ILE A 197 0.62 -7.83 -4.64
C ILE A 197 -0.26 -9.07 -4.49
N SER A 198 -0.43 -9.88 -5.53
CA SER A 198 -1.30 -11.07 -5.52
C SER A 198 -0.88 -12.14 -4.50
N SER A 199 0.41 -12.14 -4.11
CA SER A 199 0.96 -13.02 -3.06
C SER A 199 1.01 -12.37 -1.67
N ALA A 200 0.65 -11.10 -1.53
CA ALA A 200 0.71 -10.40 -0.25
C ALA A 200 -0.19 -11.05 0.81
N GLU A 201 0.30 -11.15 2.04
CA GLU A 201 -0.46 -11.57 3.22
C GLU A 201 -1.24 -10.40 3.83
N SER A 202 -0.59 -9.24 3.90
CA SER A 202 -1.23 -8.00 4.33
C SER A 202 -0.62 -6.78 3.64
N ILE A 203 -1.43 -5.71 3.58
CA ILE A 203 -0.99 -4.36 3.21
C ILE A 203 -1.38 -3.45 4.35
N GLU A 204 -0.40 -2.75 4.91
CA GLU A 204 -0.58 -1.86 6.06
C GLU A 204 -0.21 -0.44 5.67
N LEU A 205 -1.10 0.50 5.90
CA LEU A 205 -0.79 1.93 5.90
C LEU A 205 -0.64 2.38 7.36
N ILE A 206 0.58 2.72 7.74
CA ILE A 206 0.96 3.12 9.09
C ILE A 206 1.09 4.63 9.12
N ARG A 207 0.48 5.29 10.12
CA ARG A 207 0.55 6.74 10.34
C ARG A 207 0.95 7.05 11.78
N GLY A 208 1.44 8.27 12.00
CA GLY A 208 1.85 8.75 13.32
C GLY A 208 3.25 8.33 13.75
N PRO A 209 3.57 8.39 15.05
CA PRO A 209 4.93 8.20 15.60
C PRO A 209 5.59 6.86 15.26
N GLU A 210 4.81 5.80 15.02
CA GLU A 210 5.33 4.47 14.65
C GLU A 210 6.10 4.48 13.33
N THR A 211 5.83 5.43 12.46
CA THR A 211 6.48 5.54 11.16
C THR A 211 7.98 5.76 11.25
N LEU A 212 8.45 6.38 12.34
CA LEU A 212 9.88 6.67 12.55
C LEU A 212 10.77 5.44 12.73
N VAL A 213 10.19 4.28 13.02
CA VAL A 213 10.89 2.99 13.03
C VAL A 213 11.43 2.64 11.64
N TYR A 214 10.71 3.04 10.57
CA TYR A 214 11.01 2.67 9.19
C TYR A 214 11.89 3.69 8.48
N GLY A 215 11.71 4.98 8.75
CA GLY A 215 12.47 6.03 8.08
C GLY A 215 12.17 7.42 8.60
N SER A 216 12.94 8.40 8.12
CA SER A 216 12.73 9.83 8.39
C SER A 216 11.69 10.46 7.44
N ASN A 217 11.51 9.92 6.24
CA ASN A 217 10.65 10.45 5.18
C ASN A 217 9.20 9.94 5.32
N THR A 218 8.53 10.22 6.42
CA THR A 218 7.28 9.52 6.77
C THR A 218 6.14 10.42 7.19
N VAL A 219 6.18 11.70 6.80
CA VAL A 219 5.12 12.67 7.16
C VAL A 219 3.73 12.22 6.75
N ALA A 220 3.58 11.58 5.59
CA ALA A 220 2.30 11.08 5.10
C ALA A 220 1.99 9.63 5.56
N GLY A 221 2.98 8.92 6.08
CA GLY A 221 2.85 7.53 6.51
C GLY A 221 3.78 6.56 5.80
N ILE A 222 3.48 5.28 5.95
CA ILE A 222 4.20 4.17 5.33
C ILE A 222 3.19 3.16 4.80
N ILE A 223 3.40 2.68 3.58
CA ILE A 223 2.70 1.51 3.04
C ILE A 223 3.64 0.33 3.16
N ASN A 224 3.35 -0.61 4.05
CA ASN A 224 4.14 -1.82 4.26
C ASN A 224 3.38 -3.04 3.74
N ILE A 225 3.98 -3.74 2.79
CA ILE A 225 3.43 -4.97 2.22
C ILE A 225 4.17 -6.15 2.84
N LEU A 226 3.42 -7.00 3.54
CA LEU A 226 3.97 -8.19 4.19
C LEU A 226 3.72 -9.42 3.34
N SER A 227 4.79 -10.16 3.11
CA SER A 227 4.72 -11.47 2.45
C SER A 227 4.35 -12.58 3.44
N PRO A 228 3.88 -13.77 2.96
CA PRO A 228 3.56 -14.90 3.81
C PRO A 228 4.73 -15.43 4.64
N ILE A 229 5.96 -15.10 4.23
CA ILE A 229 7.18 -15.52 4.92
C ILE A 229 7.62 -14.59 6.05
N TYR A 230 7.06 -13.39 6.15
CA TYR A 230 7.46 -12.42 7.16
C TYR A 230 6.97 -12.82 8.57
N LYS A 231 5.78 -13.40 8.68
CA LYS A 231 5.24 -13.93 9.95
C LYS A 231 5.54 -15.42 10.07
N GLN A 232 6.73 -15.73 10.57
CA GLN A 232 7.17 -17.11 10.58
C GLN A 232 6.53 -17.92 11.72
N LYS A 233 5.35 -18.47 11.42
CA LYS A 233 4.83 -19.64 12.10
C LYS A 233 5.19 -20.87 11.29
N LYS A 234 5.87 -21.83 11.93
CA LYS A 234 6.08 -23.13 11.30
C LYS A 234 4.72 -23.75 10.98
N LEU A 235 4.53 -24.18 9.76
CA LEU A 235 3.34 -24.88 9.33
C LEU A 235 3.43 -26.36 9.72
N ASP A 236 2.28 -26.95 10.03
CA ASP A 236 2.17 -28.40 10.24
C ASP A 236 1.92 -29.13 8.93
N ASN A 237 1.17 -28.53 8.00
CA ASN A 237 0.84 -29.08 6.70
C ASN A 237 1.24 -28.14 5.56
N SER A 238 1.46 -28.71 4.39
CA SER A 238 1.70 -27.96 3.16
C SER A 238 0.47 -27.13 2.79
N LYS A 239 0.70 -25.92 2.28
CA LYS A 239 -0.35 -25.02 1.79
C LYS A 239 -0.08 -24.65 0.35
N TYR A 240 -1.11 -24.68 -0.46
CA TYR A 240 -1.06 -24.29 -1.87
C TYR A 240 -2.15 -23.26 -2.14
N LYS A 241 -1.85 -22.27 -2.94
CA LYS A 241 -2.83 -21.28 -3.40
C LYS A 241 -2.64 -21.05 -4.89
N LEU A 242 -3.73 -21.11 -5.64
CA LEU A 242 -3.78 -20.73 -7.04
C LEU A 242 -4.77 -19.57 -7.18
N LEU A 243 -4.34 -18.51 -7.87
CA LEU A 243 -5.18 -17.36 -8.20
C LEU A 243 -5.14 -17.16 -9.71
N MET A 244 -6.32 -17.07 -10.34
CA MET A 244 -6.50 -16.70 -11.73
C MET A 244 -7.42 -15.49 -11.81
N GLY A 245 -7.11 -14.55 -12.70
CA GLY A 245 -7.88 -13.34 -12.90
C GLY A 245 -7.96 -12.95 -14.36
N HIS A 246 -9.09 -12.33 -14.73
CA HIS A 246 -9.27 -11.71 -16.04
C HIS A 246 -10.00 -10.37 -15.89
N GLU A 247 -9.52 -9.35 -16.61
CA GLU A 247 -10.12 -8.01 -16.66
C GLU A 247 -10.42 -7.62 -18.09
N SER A 248 -11.62 -7.14 -18.36
CA SER A 248 -12.08 -6.87 -19.73
C SER A 248 -11.61 -5.52 -20.29
N SER A 249 -11.37 -4.50 -19.43
CA SER A 249 -11.02 -3.14 -19.85
C SER A 249 -9.68 -3.03 -20.56
N ASN A 250 -8.77 -3.96 -20.27
CA ASN A 250 -7.43 -4.04 -20.85
C ASN A 250 -7.06 -5.47 -21.26
N GLN A 251 -8.03 -6.39 -21.27
CA GLN A 251 -7.84 -7.82 -21.53
C GLN A 251 -6.71 -8.42 -20.69
N SER A 252 -6.59 -7.97 -19.43
CA SER A 252 -5.56 -8.46 -18.53
C SER A 252 -5.84 -9.89 -18.10
N ASN A 253 -4.78 -10.70 -18.04
CA ASN A 253 -4.81 -12.04 -17.48
C ASN A 253 -3.78 -12.13 -16.35
N LEU A 254 -4.20 -12.69 -15.22
CA LEU A 254 -3.40 -12.93 -14.04
C LEU A 254 -3.36 -14.42 -13.72
N LEU A 255 -2.17 -14.94 -13.49
CA LEU A 255 -1.94 -16.27 -12.91
C LEU A 255 -0.94 -16.15 -11.77
N SER A 256 -1.30 -16.62 -10.59
CA SER A 256 -0.40 -16.65 -9.43
C SER A 256 -0.51 -17.99 -8.70
N ALA A 257 0.64 -18.62 -8.43
CA ALA A 257 0.74 -19.87 -7.69
C ALA A 257 1.68 -19.72 -6.50
N ASN A 258 1.19 -20.08 -5.31
CA ASN A 258 1.96 -20.07 -4.07
C ASN A 258 2.05 -21.49 -3.53
N ILE A 259 3.23 -21.89 -3.10
CA ILE A 259 3.52 -23.19 -2.49
C ILE A 259 4.28 -22.94 -1.19
N ASN A 260 3.81 -23.52 -0.09
CA ASN A 260 4.46 -23.42 1.21
C ASN A 260 4.52 -24.82 1.86
N ILE A 261 5.72 -25.36 2.01
CA ILE A 261 5.97 -26.74 2.44
C ILE A 261 6.81 -26.78 3.70
N PRO A 262 6.29 -27.34 4.81
CA PRO A 262 7.10 -27.61 6.01
C PRO A 262 7.95 -28.88 5.84
N LEU A 263 9.24 -28.82 6.18
CA LEU A 263 10.21 -29.92 6.12
C LEU A 263 10.98 -30.00 7.44
N LYS A 264 10.51 -30.81 8.39
CA LYS A 264 11.13 -30.92 9.74
C LYS A 264 11.35 -29.52 10.38
N SER A 265 12.61 -29.08 10.46
CA SER A 265 12.98 -27.75 10.98
C SER A 265 13.06 -26.65 9.91
N TYR A 266 12.75 -26.96 8.68
CA TYR A 266 12.73 -26.00 7.56
C TYR A 266 11.33 -25.77 7.04
N GLN A 267 11.13 -24.68 6.35
CA GLN A 267 9.92 -24.37 5.58
C GLN A 267 10.35 -23.71 4.29
N ILE A 268 9.82 -24.17 3.18
CA ILE A 268 10.12 -23.64 1.85
C ILE A 268 8.87 -22.94 1.34
N PHE A 269 9.03 -21.71 0.91
CA PHE A 269 8.00 -20.94 0.23
C PHE A 269 8.45 -20.61 -1.18
N THR A 270 7.56 -20.76 -2.13
CA THR A 270 7.75 -20.25 -3.50
C THR A 270 6.46 -19.64 -4.03
N ASN A 271 6.61 -18.57 -4.77
CA ASN A 271 5.54 -17.91 -5.50
C ASN A 271 6.00 -17.64 -6.93
N TYR A 272 5.11 -17.83 -7.88
CA TYR A 272 5.25 -17.28 -9.22
C TYR A 272 3.96 -16.61 -9.63
N THR A 273 4.08 -15.38 -10.15
CA THR A 273 2.95 -14.62 -10.67
C THR A 273 3.30 -14.05 -12.04
N LYS A 274 2.40 -14.24 -12.98
CA LYS A 274 2.44 -13.60 -14.30
C LYS A 274 1.18 -12.81 -14.54
N ARG A 275 1.35 -11.58 -15.02
CA ARG A 275 0.26 -10.71 -15.45
C ARG A 275 0.58 -10.14 -16.83
N THR A 276 -0.39 -10.20 -17.73
CA THR A 276 -0.32 -9.54 -19.04
C THR A 276 -1.55 -8.66 -19.21
N ALA A 277 -1.41 -7.50 -19.84
CA ALA A 277 -2.52 -6.66 -20.23
C ALA A 277 -2.22 -6.03 -21.60
N ARG A 278 -3.26 -5.83 -22.40
CA ARG A 278 -3.21 -5.04 -23.65
C ARG A 278 -3.38 -3.56 -23.32
N ASP A 279 -3.45 -2.75 -24.37
CA ASP A 279 -3.77 -1.34 -24.24
C ASP A 279 -5.08 -1.15 -23.49
N GLN A 280 -5.10 -0.12 -22.63
CA GLN A 280 -6.24 0.22 -21.80
C GLN A 280 -7.38 0.82 -22.64
N SER A 281 -8.58 0.31 -22.48
CA SER A 281 -9.78 0.86 -23.13
C SER A 281 -10.40 1.96 -22.26
N SER A 282 -10.71 3.09 -22.87
CA SER A 282 -11.45 4.21 -22.26
C SER A 282 -12.78 4.43 -23.01
N PRO A 283 -13.69 5.25 -22.48
CA PRO A 283 -14.91 5.61 -23.22
C PRO A 283 -14.67 6.32 -24.57
N LEU A 284 -13.47 6.87 -24.76
CA LEU A 284 -13.04 7.55 -26.00
C LEU A 284 -12.24 6.64 -26.95
N GLY A 285 -12.08 5.37 -26.61
CA GLY A 285 -11.30 4.38 -27.36
C GLY A 285 -10.06 3.88 -26.62
N ASP A 286 -9.25 3.09 -27.29
CA ASP A 286 -8.06 2.49 -26.70
C ASP A 286 -6.92 3.49 -26.60
N LEU A 287 -6.29 3.56 -25.42
CA LEU A 287 -5.08 4.34 -25.18
C LEU A 287 -3.87 3.57 -25.69
N LYS A 288 -3.36 3.98 -26.85
CA LYS A 288 -2.21 3.34 -27.48
C LYS A 288 -0.96 3.40 -26.59
N ASN A 289 -0.17 2.32 -26.65
CA ASN A 289 1.08 2.17 -25.92
C ASN A 289 0.89 2.19 -24.38
N THR A 290 -0.12 1.47 -23.89
CA THR A 290 -0.32 1.28 -22.45
C THR A 290 -0.29 -0.18 -22.02
N ALA A 291 0.02 -1.11 -22.92
CA ALA A 291 0.15 -2.54 -22.63
C ALA A 291 1.22 -2.81 -21.57
N LEU A 292 1.07 -3.90 -20.82
CA LEU A 292 2.06 -4.32 -19.83
C LEU A 292 2.21 -5.85 -19.75
N MET A 293 3.39 -6.27 -19.30
CA MET A 293 3.69 -7.64 -18.88
C MET A 293 4.50 -7.59 -17.59
N LYS A 294 4.08 -8.38 -16.58
CA LYS A 294 4.77 -8.52 -15.29
C LYS A 294 5.06 -9.99 -15.02
N ASP A 295 6.25 -10.27 -14.53
CA ASP A 295 6.67 -11.55 -13.98
C ASP A 295 7.24 -11.31 -12.57
N ASP A 296 6.77 -12.05 -11.57
CA ASP A 296 7.22 -11.97 -10.17
C ASP A 296 7.49 -13.39 -9.66
N PHE A 297 8.72 -13.67 -9.29
CA PHE A 297 9.13 -14.93 -8.69
C PHE A 297 9.72 -14.68 -7.31
N THR A 298 9.28 -15.45 -6.33
CA THR A 298 9.84 -15.43 -4.97
C THR A 298 10.16 -16.85 -4.52
N PHE A 299 11.35 -17.05 -4.00
CA PHE A 299 11.77 -18.26 -3.31
C PHE A 299 12.27 -17.88 -1.92
N ALA A 300 11.86 -18.64 -0.91
CA ALA A 300 12.39 -18.48 0.43
C ALA A 300 12.53 -19.82 1.16
N ILE A 301 13.58 -19.90 2.00
CA ILE A 301 13.79 -21.00 2.92
C ILE A 301 13.96 -20.45 4.33
N THR A 302 13.17 -20.99 5.26
CA THR A 302 13.23 -20.64 6.68
C THR A 302 13.69 -21.83 7.47
N LYS A 303 14.68 -21.64 8.32
CA LYS A 303 15.14 -22.60 9.33
C LYS A 303 14.61 -22.19 10.69
N PHE A 304 13.86 -23.08 11.34
CA PHE A 304 13.37 -22.89 12.70
C PHE A 304 14.29 -23.55 13.72
N GLY A 305 14.70 -22.79 14.72
CA GLY A 305 15.29 -23.29 15.95
C GLY A 305 14.26 -23.41 17.06
N GLN A 306 14.70 -23.58 18.30
CA GLN A 306 13.79 -23.65 19.45
C GLN A 306 13.13 -22.31 19.78
N LYS A 307 13.90 -21.21 19.69
CA LYS A 307 13.49 -19.84 20.04
C LYS A 307 13.90 -18.81 18.98
N ASN A 308 14.20 -19.26 17.78
CA ASN A 308 14.62 -18.40 16.70
C ASN A 308 14.21 -18.97 15.35
N TYR A 309 14.24 -18.13 14.34
CA TYR A 309 14.21 -18.56 12.94
C TYR A 309 15.11 -17.66 12.09
N THR A 310 15.58 -18.23 10.98
CA THR A 310 16.36 -17.51 9.98
C THR A 310 15.74 -17.79 8.61
N THR A 311 15.47 -16.74 7.84
CA THR A 311 14.89 -16.83 6.50
C THR A 311 15.85 -16.24 5.48
N LEU A 312 16.15 -16.98 4.43
CA LEU A 312 16.74 -16.48 3.20
C LEU A 312 15.64 -16.36 2.14
N GLN A 313 15.50 -15.19 1.54
CA GLN A 313 14.56 -14.91 0.47
C GLN A 313 15.29 -14.37 -0.75
N ILE A 314 14.86 -14.82 -1.93
CA ILE A 314 15.24 -14.26 -3.23
C ILE A 314 13.96 -13.92 -3.96
N LYS A 315 13.86 -12.70 -4.48
CA LYS A 315 12.76 -12.24 -5.29
C LYS A 315 13.28 -11.64 -6.60
N ASP A 316 12.72 -12.08 -7.71
CA ASP A 316 13.00 -11.56 -9.05
C ASP A 316 11.71 -11.01 -9.65
N PHE A 317 11.69 -9.72 -9.93
CA PHE A 317 10.57 -9.00 -10.51
C PHE A 317 11.00 -8.37 -11.83
N ALA A 318 10.23 -8.61 -12.90
CA ALA A 318 10.41 -7.99 -14.20
C ALA A 318 9.10 -7.40 -14.70
N MET A 319 9.17 -6.27 -15.39
CA MET A 319 8.01 -5.61 -15.98
C MET A 319 8.40 -4.87 -17.24
N ASP A 320 7.69 -5.15 -18.32
CA ASP A 320 7.73 -4.40 -19.58
C ASP A 320 6.39 -3.66 -19.71
N TYR A 321 6.44 -2.36 -20.02
CA TYR A 321 5.23 -1.54 -20.15
C TYR A 321 5.44 -0.33 -21.04
N GLY A 322 4.33 0.27 -21.49
CA GLY A 322 4.33 1.47 -22.29
C GLY A 322 3.71 2.68 -21.59
N ILE A 323 4.11 3.86 -22.01
CA ILE A 323 3.51 5.16 -21.73
C ILE A 323 2.91 5.70 -23.02
N PRO A 324 1.66 6.21 -23.02
CA PRO A 324 1.01 6.72 -24.22
C PRO A 324 1.76 7.91 -24.80
N GLY A 325 1.71 8.04 -26.12
CA GLY A 325 2.37 9.15 -26.85
C GLY A 325 1.66 10.48 -26.60
N SER A 326 2.45 11.57 -26.60
CA SER A 326 1.95 12.94 -26.52
C SER A 326 2.27 13.70 -27.81
N PRO A 327 1.32 14.52 -28.32
CA PRO A 327 1.62 15.42 -29.46
C PRO A 327 2.76 16.38 -29.19
N GLU A 328 3.00 16.70 -27.94
CA GLU A 328 4.04 17.65 -27.48
C GLU A 328 5.37 16.96 -27.17
N GLY A 329 5.43 15.61 -27.29
CA GLY A 329 6.64 14.84 -26.99
C GLY A 329 6.83 13.70 -27.99
N HIS A 330 6.93 12.47 -27.47
CA HIS A 330 7.07 11.27 -28.32
C HIS A 330 5.69 10.80 -28.81
N ILE A 331 5.30 11.13 -30.05
CA ILE A 331 3.96 10.85 -30.61
C ILE A 331 3.55 9.37 -30.45
N ASN A 332 4.49 8.43 -30.62
CA ASN A 332 4.23 7.00 -30.52
C ASN A 332 4.36 6.46 -29.09
N GLY A 333 4.80 7.28 -28.13
CA GLY A 333 5.01 6.90 -26.74
C GLY A 333 6.41 6.39 -26.45
N VAL A 334 6.58 5.87 -25.22
CA VAL A 334 7.83 5.37 -24.67
C VAL A 334 7.60 3.96 -24.12
N ASP A 335 8.48 3.03 -24.46
CA ASP A 335 8.49 1.68 -23.89
C ASP A 335 9.51 1.59 -22.75
N LEU A 336 9.14 0.96 -21.65
CA LEU A 336 9.95 0.85 -20.45
C LEU A 336 10.14 -0.62 -20.05
N LYS A 337 11.37 -0.94 -19.61
CA LYS A 337 11.74 -2.25 -19.08
C LYS A 337 12.35 -2.10 -17.71
N LEU A 338 11.76 -2.79 -16.73
CA LEU A 338 12.14 -2.72 -15.36
C LEU A 338 12.49 -4.12 -14.83
N LYS A 339 13.59 -4.23 -14.08
CA LYS A 339 13.99 -5.45 -13.35
C LYS A 339 14.40 -5.10 -11.93
N ASN A 340 13.94 -5.90 -10.96
CA ASN A 340 14.31 -5.75 -9.56
C ASN A 340 14.59 -7.14 -8.96
N LEU A 341 15.87 -7.44 -8.76
CA LEU A 341 16.32 -8.64 -8.06
C LEU A 341 16.70 -8.27 -6.63
N SER A 342 16.00 -8.86 -5.66
CA SER A 342 16.29 -8.65 -4.24
C SER A 342 16.61 -9.96 -3.51
N GLN A 343 17.57 -9.86 -2.61
CA GLN A 343 17.95 -10.92 -1.68
C GLN A 343 17.84 -10.39 -0.26
N LYS A 344 17.18 -11.15 0.63
CA LYS A 344 17.02 -10.78 2.03
C LYS A 344 17.44 -11.93 2.93
N LEU A 345 18.13 -11.61 4.02
CA LEU A 345 18.42 -12.53 5.12
C LEU A 345 17.83 -11.94 6.39
N LEU A 346 16.90 -12.67 7.00
CA LEU A 346 16.15 -12.23 8.18
C LEU A 346 16.46 -13.20 9.32
N TYR A 347 16.86 -12.69 10.47
CA TYR A 347 17.00 -13.44 11.71
C TYR A 347 16.10 -12.85 12.77
N HIS A 348 15.31 -13.68 13.41
CA HIS A 348 14.53 -13.35 14.58
C HIS A 348 14.80 -14.35 15.69
N GLY A 349 15.12 -13.85 16.89
CA GLY A 349 15.42 -14.71 18.01
C GLY A 349 14.98 -14.12 19.34
N ASP A 350 14.54 -15.00 20.24
CA ASP A 350 14.31 -14.66 21.64
C ASP A 350 15.65 -14.46 22.33
N ILE A 351 15.74 -13.39 23.11
CA ILE A 351 16.90 -13.08 23.94
C ILE A 351 16.46 -12.77 25.38
N ASN A 352 17.39 -12.93 26.31
CA ASN A 352 17.21 -12.48 27.69
C ASN A 352 18.32 -11.46 28.01
N PHE A 353 18.14 -10.24 27.50
CA PHE A 353 19.10 -9.17 27.73
C PHE A 353 18.41 -7.96 28.34
N SER A 354 18.57 -7.72 29.64
CA SER A 354 17.92 -6.64 30.37
C SER A 354 16.38 -6.68 30.20
N SER A 355 15.78 -5.59 29.71
CA SER A 355 14.32 -5.50 29.41
C SER A 355 13.96 -5.96 28.00
N PHE A 356 14.94 -6.35 27.17
CA PHE A 356 14.70 -6.79 25.81
C PHE A 356 14.44 -8.28 25.71
N LYS A 357 13.46 -8.66 24.91
CA LYS A 357 12.98 -10.04 24.71
C LYS A 357 13.32 -10.59 23.34
N PHE A 358 13.43 -9.73 22.32
CA PHE A 358 13.64 -10.13 20.94
C PHE A 358 14.77 -9.36 20.30
N LEU A 359 15.56 -10.06 19.49
CA LEU A 359 16.57 -9.52 18.58
C LEU A 359 16.14 -9.82 17.15
N GLU A 360 16.09 -8.78 16.32
CA GLU A 360 15.89 -8.88 14.88
C GLU A 360 17.12 -8.35 14.16
N LEU A 361 17.67 -9.16 13.25
CA LEU A 361 18.76 -8.78 12.37
C LEU A 361 18.33 -9.04 10.93
N GLU A 362 18.42 -8.03 10.09
CA GLU A 362 17.94 -8.10 8.73
C GLU A 362 18.98 -7.50 7.78
N GLN A 363 19.23 -8.20 6.67
CA GLN A 363 20.10 -7.74 5.60
C GLN A 363 19.34 -7.79 4.29
N CYS A 364 19.51 -6.79 3.43
CA CYS A 364 19.04 -6.84 2.07
C CYS A 364 20.15 -6.48 1.08
N TYR A 365 20.02 -7.03 -0.15
CA TYR A 365 20.77 -6.61 -1.31
C TYR A 365 19.81 -6.53 -2.50
N ILE A 366 19.75 -5.38 -3.17
CA ILE A 366 18.83 -5.11 -4.26
C ILE A 366 19.63 -4.67 -5.49
N LYS A 367 19.35 -5.29 -6.63
CA LYS A 367 19.78 -4.84 -7.96
C LYS A 367 18.57 -4.39 -8.74
N TYR A 368 18.50 -3.11 -9.05
CA TYR A 368 17.43 -2.53 -9.84
C TYR A 368 17.99 -2.01 -11.17
N GLY A 369 17.25 -2.24 -12.25
CA GLY A 369 17.52 -1.71 -13.56
C GLY A 369 16.23 -1.18 -14.20
N HIS A 370 16.35 -0.05 -14.88
CA HIS A 370 15.26 0.64 -15.57
C HIS A 370 15.77 1.18 -16.90
N GLN A 371 15.10 0.83 -17.97
CA GLN A 371 15.46 1.26 -19.32
C GLN A 371 14.25 1.88 -20.01
N GLU A 372 14.47 3.00 -20.69
CA GLU A 372 13.46 3.71 -21.47
C GLU A 372 13.86 3.72 -22.94
N PHE A 373 12.89 3.40 -23.80
CA PHE A 373 13.04 3.35 -25.24
C PHE A 373 12.02 4.30 -25.85
N VAL A 374 12.46 5.25 -26.66
CA VAL A 374 11.54 5.89 -27.60
C VAL A 374 10.91 4.78 -28.44
N LYS A 375 9.59 4.83 -28.63
CA LYS A 375 8.87 3.76 -29.36
C LYS A 375 9.54 3.45 -30.70
N ASP A 376 9.73 2.15 -30.95
CA ASP A 376 10.39 1.59 -32.13
C ASP A 376 11.93 1.82 -32.21
N ALA A 377 12.55 2.38 -31.15
CA ALA A 377 14.01 2.48 -31.09
C ALA A 377 14.64 1.14 -30.67
N ASN A 378 15.79 0.82 -31.28
CA ASN A 378 16.54 -0.41 -31.01
C ASN A 378 17.51 -0.29 -29.83
N TYR A 379 17.63 0.90 -29.23
CA TYR A 379 18.52 1.17 -28.10
C TYR A 379 17.79 1.91 -26.99
N ALA A 380 18.23 1.69 -25.76
CA ALA A 380 17.69 2.42 -24.62
C ALA A 380 18.18 3.86 -24.66
N SER A 381 17.24 4.81 -24.69
CA SER A 381 17.53 6.25 -24.59
C SER A 381 17.98 6.62 -23.17
N VAL A 382 17.44 5.91 -22.15
CA VAL A 382 17.82 6.04 -20.74
C VAL A 382 18.07 4.65 -20.17
N ASP A 383 19.18 4.44 -19.44
CA ASP A 383 19.51 3.20 -18.71
C ASP A 383 19.95 3.57 -17.30
N LEU A 384 19.05 3.32 -16.32
CA LEU A 384 19.24 3.63 -14.93
C LEU A 384 19.50 2.33 -14.16
N LYS A 385 20.52 2.30 -13.33
CA LYS A 385 20.84 1.15 -12.48
C LYS A 385 21.12 1.58 -11.06
N GLN A 386 20.68 0.78 -10.11
CA GLN A 386 21.11 0.97 -8.73
C GLN A 386 21.34 -0.36 -8.02
N ASN A 387 22.38 -0.36 -7.20
CA ASN A 387 22.65 -1.45 -6.25
C ASN A 387 22.51 -0.90 -4.85
N ILE A 388 21.71 -1.57 -4.03
CA ILE A 388 21.42 -1.13 -2.66
C ILE A 388 21.80 -2.26 -1.71
N PHE A 389 22.58 -1.95 -0.70
CA PHE A 389 22.86 -2.83 0.43
C PHE A 389 22.26 -2.22 1.70
N CYS A 390 21.53 -3.01 2.47
CA CYS A 390 20.92 -2.58 3.73
C CYS A 390 21.26 -3.54 4.88
N LEU A 391 21.39 -2.98 6.08
CA LEU A 391 21.44 -3.71 7.35
C LEU A 391 20.49 -3.03 8.34
N ASN A 392 19.65 -3.83 8.98
CA ASN A 392 18.78 -3.39 10.06
C ASN A 392 19.03 -4.27 11.29
N ALA A 393 19.13 -3.66 12.45
CA ALA A 393 19.20 -4.36 13.72
C ALA A 393 18.22 -3.72 14.71
N SER A 394 17.45 -4.53 15.41
CA SER A 394 16.55 -4.01 16.45
C SER A 394 16.44 -4.94 17.65
N LEU A 395 16.27 -4.31 18.81
CA LEU A 395 15.99 -4.92 20.10
C LEU A 395 14.58 -4.51 20.53
N THR A 396 13.75 -5.48 20.81
CA THR A 396 12.36 -5.26 21.22
C THR A 396 12.12 -5.80 22.61
N GLY A 397 11.64 -4.92 23.51
CA GLY A 397 11.19 -5.23 24.87
C GLY A 397 9.66 -5.18 24.97
N GLU A 398 9.14 -5.05 26.19
CA GLU A 398 7.68 -4.95 26.41
C GLU A 398 7.10 -3.62 25.89
N ASN A 399 7.78 -2.53 26.24
CA ASN A 399 7.28 -1.18 25.93
C ASN A 399 8.29 -0.33 25.16
N LEU A 400 9.43 -0.91 24.80
CA LEU A 400 10.55 -0.20 24.15
C LEU A 400 11.06 -1.02 22.99
N LYS A 401 11.16 -0.39 21.81
CA LYS A 401 11.95 -0.91 20.68
C LYS A 401 13.00 0.12 20.34
N ILE A 402 14.25 -0.32 20.16
CA ILE A 402 15.36 0.49 19.67
C ILE A 402 16.03 -0.22 18.50
N GLY A 403 16.63 0.52 17.62
CA GLY A 403 17.33 -0.09 16.49
C GLY A 403 18.22 0.86 15.73
N ALA A 404 18.96 0.27 14.80
CA ALA A 404 19.86 0.95 13.88
C ALA A 404 19.62 0.45 12.46
N ASN A 405 19.75 1.35 11.49
CA ASN A 405 19.72 1.00 10.08
C ASN A 405 20.96 1.57 9.38
N TYR A 406 21.46 0.82 8.42
CA TYR A 406 22.48 1.26 7.49
C TYR A 406 22.06 0.93 6.07
N GLN A 407 22.27 1.87 5.12
CA GLN A 407 22.05 1.64 3.71
C GLN A 407 23.17 2.31 2.90
N ASN A 408 23.64 1.58 1.89
CA ASN A 408 24.52 2.13 0.85
C ASN A 408 23.84 1.90 -0.50
N ARG A 409 23.81 2.93 -1.35
CA ARG A 409 23.20 2.94 -2.67
C ARG A 409 24.22 3.44 -3.68
N ASN A 410 24.51 2.65 -4.71
CA ASN A 410 25.23 3.08 -5.89
C ASN A 410 24.26 3.29 -7.03
N TYR A 411 24.20 4.49 -7.57
CA TYR A 411 23.31 4.90 -8.64
C TYR A 411 24.10 5.25 -9.90
N LEU A 412 23.73 4.65 -11.03
CA LEU A 412 24.38 4.78 -12.30
C LEU A 412 23.35 5.15 -13.38
N THR A 413 23.68 6.14 -14.20
CA THR A 413 22.88 6.60 -15.32
C THR A 413 23.68 6.50 -16.62
N ARG A 414 23.00 6.14 -17.72
CA ARG A 414 23.54 6.08 -19.08
C ARG A 414 22.47 6.52 -20.07
N GLY A 415 22.90 6.87 -21.27
CA GLY A 415 22.02 7.38 -22.32
C GLY A 415 21.81 8.89 -22.14
N PHE A 416 20.57 9.37 -22.18
CA PHE A 416 20.25 10.74 -21.78
C PHE A 416 20.45 10.87 -20.27
N ILE A 417 21.61 11.40 -19.89
CA ILE A 417 22.02 11.51 -18.49
C ILE A 417 21.50 12.83 -17.95
N TRP A 418 20.48 12.75 -17.12
CA TRP A 418 19.82 13.90 -16.51
C TRP A 418 20.24 14.13 -15.05
N THR A 419 20.99 13.20 -14.45
CA THR A 419 21.63 13.33 -13.13
C THR A 419 23.01 12.69 -13.17
N PRO A 420 23.98 13.13 -12.34
CA PRO A 420 25.27 12.46 -12.25
C PRO A 420 25.14 11.09 -11.57
N ASN A 421 26.04 10.18 -11.90
CA ASN A 421 26.25 8.97 -11.11
C ASN A 421 26.53 9.35 -9.66
N SER A 422 26.09 8.53 -8.70
CA SER A 422 26.29 8.85 -7.28
C SER A 422 26.43 7.65 -6.39
N GLU A 423 27.16 7.84 -5.30
CA GLU A 423 27.15 6.98 -4.13
C GLU A 423 26.41 7.69 -3.00
N GLU A 424 25.47 6.98 -2.39
CA GLU A 424 24.68 7.48 -1.28
C GLU A 424 24.81 6.51 -0.10
N SER A 425 25.04 7.05 1.10
CA SER A 425 25.02 6.28 2.34
C SER A 425 24.13 6.95 3.36
N LYS A 426 23.36 6.14 4.10
CA LYS A 426 22.60 6.58 5.27
C LYS A 426 22.80 5.64 6.44
N ILE A 427 22.98 6.22 7.63
CA ILE A 427 23.01 5.53 8.90
C ILE A 427 22.03 6.20 9.85
N SER A 428 21.29 5.42 10.61
CA SER A 428 20.30 5.96 11.52
C SER A 428 20.12 5.13 12.78
N LEU A 429 19.72 5.81 13.84
CA LEU A 429 19.29 5.22 15.11
C LEU A 429 17.85 5.64 15.36
N PHE A 430 17.05 4.72 15.89
CA PHE A 430 15.66 5.01 16.25
C PHE A 430 15.25 4.34 17.56
N GLY A 431 14.23 4.89 18.18
CA GLY A 431 13.58 4.31 19.34
C GLY A 431 12.11 4.65 19.40
N ILE A 432 11.31 3.74 19.95
CA ILE A 432 9.88 3.96 20.23
C ILE A 432 9.52 3.33 21.56
N THR A 433 8.74 4.04 22.36
CA THR A 433 8.28 3.57 23.67
C THR A 433 6.79 3.86 23.88
N ASN A 434 6.11 2.94 24.55
CA ASN A 434 4.70 3.04 24.91
C ASN A 434 4.54 3.11 26.44
N ARG A 435 3.54 3.87 26.91
CA ARG A 435 3.19 3.98 28.32
C ARG A 435 1.68 4.03 28.46
N ASP A 436 1.12 3.12 29.25
CA ASP A 436 -0.30 3.07 29.57
C ASP A 436 -0.53 3.56 31.00
N ALA A 437 -1.48 4.48 31.18
CA ALA A 437 -1.89 5.04 32.44
C ALA A 437 -3.44 5.08 32.51
N GLY A 438 -4.05 3.97 32.86
CA GLY A 438 -5.50 3.82 32.89
C GLY A 438 -6.12 3.98 31.51
N ASN A 439 -6.91 5.05 31.32
CA ASN A 439 -7.58 5.32 30.04
C ASN A 439 -6.69 6.06 29.02
N LEU A 440 -5.50 6.51 29.46
CA LEU A 440 -4.54 7.23 28.64
C LEU A 440 -3.41 6.30 28.21
N SER A 441 -3.19 6.21 26.93
CA SER A 441 -2.04 5.52 26.33
C SER A 441 -1.17 6.55 25.61
N LEU A 442 0.11 6.58 25.95
CA LEU A 442 1.11 7.49 25.38
C LEU A 442 2.12 6.71 24.56
N GLN A 443 2.57 7.29 23.45
CA GLN A 443 3.66 6.75 22.65
C GLN A 443 4.63 7.87 22.30
N PHE A 444 5.93 7.59 22.40
CA PHE A 444 6.99 8.48 22.00
C PHE A 444 7.95 7.78 21.05
N SER A 445 8.38 8.45 20.03
CA SER A 445 9.35 7.94 19.07
C SER A 445 10.36 8.99 18.68
N GLY A 446 11.53 8.55 18.30
CA GLY A 446 12.57 9.43 17.80
C GLY A 446 13.49 8.70 16.83
N ARG A 447 14.03 9.46 15.88
CA ARG A 447 15.03 8.98 14.90
C ARG A 447 16.04 10.07 14.63
N ILE A 448 17.28 9.69 14.55
CA ILE A 448 18.37 10.50 14.01
C ILE A 448 18.98 9.76 12.82
N GLU A 449 19.22 10.46 11.73
CA GLU A 449 19.75 9.88 10.49
C GLU A 449 20.84 10.80 9.93
N HIS A 450 21.96 10.23 9.56
CA HIS A 450 22.99 10.93 8.77
C HIS A 450 22.99 10.36 7.36
N ARG A 451 22.78 11.24 6.36
CA ARG A 451 22.76 10.90 4.94
C ARG A 451 23.85 11.66 4.20
N SER A 452 24.62 10.96 3.38
CA SER A 452 25.66 11.53 2.53
C SER A 452 25.39 11.16 1.07
N ILE A 453 25.40 12.13 0.17
CA ILE A 453 25.21 11.98 -1.26
C ILE A 453 26.51 12.49 -1.91
N LYS A 454 27.19 11.62 -2.64
CA LYS A 454 28.45 11.91 -3.32
C LYS A 454 28.24 11.73 -4.82
N PRO A 455 28.00 12.79 -5.60
CA PRO A 455 27.95 12.73 -7.04
C PRO A 455 29.33 12.42 -7.63
N SER A 456 29.33 11.71 -8.76
CA SER A 456 30.52 11.46 -9.56
C SER A 456 30.29 12.07 -10.95
N VAL A 457 30.99 13.15 -11.22
CA VAL A 457 30.94 13.84 -12.52
C VAL A 457 31.90 13.13 -13.46
N GLY A 458 31.33 12.41 -14.44
CA GLY A 458 32.08 11.83 -15.54
C GLY A 458 31.98 12.68 -16.80
N ASP A 459 32.81 12.39 -17.81
CA ASP A 459 32.85 13.11 -19.09
C ASP A 459 31.53 13.07 -19.89
N SER A 460 30.59 12.23 -19.46
CA SER A 460 29.27 12.04 -20.12
C SER A 460 28.12 12.81 -19.45
N PHE A 461 28.34 13.47 -18.32
CA PHE A 461 27.31 14.30 -17.68
C PHE A 461 27.42 15.74 -18.17
N PHE A 462 26.56 16.11 -19.09
CA PHE A 462 26.40 17.49 -19.57
C PHE A 462 25.24 18.14 -18.86
N SER A 463 25.47 19.22 -18.18
CA SER A 463 24.49 19.95 -17.39
C SER A 463 24.75 21.46 -17.48
N ASN A 464 23.69 22.25 -17.41
CA ASN A 464 23.78 23.71 -17.22
C ASN A 464 24.08 24.09 -15.78
N ILE A 465 24.08 23.13 -14.85
CA ILE A 465 24.50 23.33 -13.47
C ILE A 465 26.01 23.59 -13.43
N ASP A 466 26.44 24.61 -12.70
CA ASP A 466 27.87 24.89 -12.54
C ASP A 466 28.58 23.66 -11.95
N PRO A 467 29.62 23.11 -12.58
CA PRO A 467 30.36 21.97 -12.10
C PRO A 467 30.86 22.09 -10.66
N SER A 468 31.14 23.31 -10.19
CA SER A 468 31.55 23.59 -8.80
C SER A 468 30.43 23.36 -7.79
N ASP A 469 29.17 23.39 -8.22
CA ASP A 469 27.99 23.10 -7.40
C ASP A 469 27.65 21.62 -7.35
N VAL A 470 28.13 20.80 -8.28
CA VAL A 470 27.98 19.36 -8.28
C VAL A 470 28.98 18.71 -7.32
N LYS A 471 28.71 18.83 -6.03
CA LYS A 471 29.59 18.42 -4.95
C LYS A 471 28.91 17.54 -3.93
N LYS A 472 29.70 16.89 -3.08
CA LYS A 472 29.17 16.09 -1.97
C LYS A 472 28.25 16.91 -1.07
N ARG A 473 27.07 16.36 -0.76
CA ARG A 473 26.11 16.92 0.20
C ARG A 473 25.93 15.96 1.36
N SER A 474 25.82 16.50 2.56
CA SER A 474 25.58 15.70 3.77
C SER A 474 24.51 16.36 4.63
N PHE A 475 23.61 15.56 5.19
CA PHE A 475 22.47 16.00 5.96
C PHE A 475 22.39 15.19 7.25
N THR A 476 22.18 15.87 8.37
CA THR A 476 21.84 15.25 9.65
C THR A 476 20.38 15.57 9.94
N LEU A 477 19.54 14.54 9.93
CA LEU A 477 18.09 14.64 10.02
C LEU A 477 17.66 14.17 11.40
N MET A 478 16.74 14.90 12.01
CA MET A 478 16.13 14.52 13.28
C MET A 478 14.62 14.44 13.10
N SER A 479 14.01 13.41 13.62
CA SER A 479 12.55 13.23 13.61
C SER A 479 12.07 12.80 14.99
N LEU A 480 10.99 13.40 15.45
CA LEU A 480 10.41 13.16 16.77
C LEU A 480 8.89 12.99 16.65
N GLY A 481 8.34 12.08 17.40
CA GLY A 481 6.91 11.84 17.42
C GLY A 481 6.37 11.57 18.82
N ALA A 482 5.19 12.10 19.10
CA ALA A 482 4.46 11.83 20.31
C ALA A 482 2.98 11.61 19.97
N SER A 483 2.33 10.63 20.59
CA SER A 483 0.90 10.47 20.51
C SER A 483 0.26 10.14 21.85
N ALA A 484 -1.03 10.49 21.95
CA ALA A 484 -1.86 10.22 23.10
C ALA A 484 -3.21 9.70 22.63
N ILE A 485 -3.63 8.56 23.17
CA ILE A 485 -4.98 8.02 23.01
C ILE A 485 -5.69 8.11 24.35
N ASN A 486 -6.80 8.84 24.39
CA ASN A 486 -7.70 8.87 25.52
C ASN A 486 -8.94 8.03 25.20
N LYS A 487 -9.27 7.04 26.04
CA LYS A 487 -10.34 6.07 25.80
C LYS A 487 -11.46 6.23 26.80
N TRP A 488 -12.69 6.24 26.28
CA TRP A 488 -13.93 6.20 27.05
C TRP A 488 -14.74 4.96 26.64
N ASN A 489 -15.88 4.72 27.25
CA ASN A 489 -16.65 3.50 26.98
C ASN A 489 -17.01 3.31 25.50
N ASN A 490 -17.50 4.36 24.84
CA ASN A 490 -17.99 4.30 23.45
C ASN A 490 -17.30 5.31 22.54
N SER A 491 -16.19 5.89 22.97
CA SER A 491 -15.42 6.85 22.19
C SER A 491 -13.95 6.84 22.53
N SER A 492 -13.13 7.36 21.66
CA SER A 492 -11.73 7.65 21.93
C SER A 492 -11.31 8.89 21.17
N MET A 493 -10.32 9.58 21.71
CA MET A 493 -9.63 10.67 21.05
C MET A 493 -8.15 10.32 20.93
N TYR A 494 -7.68 10.32 19.71
CA TYR A 494 -6.27 10.17 19.38
C TYR A 494 -5.72 11.51 18.93
N ASN A 495 -4.57 11.89 19.46
CA ASN A 495 -3.81 13.04 19.00
C ASN A 495 -2.38 12.61 18.75
N HIS A 496 -1.76 13.10 17.69
CA HIS A 496 -0.32 13.01 17.56
C HIS A 496 0.29 14.32 17.04
N ILE A 497 1.53 14.52 17.42
CA ILE A 497 2.43 15.51 16.84
C ILE A 497 3.65 14.77 16.30
N LEU A 498 4.05 15.12 15.08
CA LEU A 498 5.14 14.47 14.37
C LEU A 498 6.02 15.52 13.70
N TYR A 499 7.28 15.60 14.10
CA TYR A 499 8.30 16.37 13.39
C TYR A 499 9.14 15.40 12.56
N THR A 500 9.23 15.64 11.27
CA THR A 500 10.03 14.84 10.33
C THR A 500 10.97 15.72 9.54
N SER A 501 12.15 15.17 9.22
CA SER A 501 13.14 15.84 8.40
C SER A 501 13.51 14.95 7.22
N ARG A 502 13.53 15.49 6.00
CA ARG A 502 13.79 14.79 4.74
C ARG A 502 14.95 15.45 4.00
N ALA A 503 15.98 14.69 3.66
CA ALA A 503 17.04 15.19 2.76
C ALA A 503 16.56 15.19 1.31
N PRO A 504 17.02 16.13 0.47
CA PRO A 504 16.85 16.06 -0.97
C PRO A 504 17.46 14.78 -1.54
N LYS A 505 16.91 14.28 -2.65
CA LYS A 505 17.48 13.19 -3.45
C LYS A 505 18.54 13.71 -4.42
N ILE A 506 19.25 12.80 -5.08
CA ILE A 506 20.20 13.16 -6.14
C ILE A 506 19.50 13.91 -7.29
N GLU A 507 18.28 13.49 -7.62
CA GLU A 507 17.45 14.10 -8.64
C GLU A 507 17.00 15.52 -8.22
N ASP A 508 16.64 15.71 -6.96
CA ASP A 508 16.26 17.01 -6.42
C ASP A 508 17.44 18.00 -6.49
N LEU A 509 18.66 17.52 -6.31
CA LEU A 509 19.85 18.36 -6.30
C LEU A 509 20.41 18.66 -7.69
N PHE A 510 20.49 17.65 -8.56
CA PHE A 510 21.34 17.72 -9.73
C PHE A 510 20.65 17.28 -11.03
N SER A 511 19.32 17.22 -11.09
CA SER A 511 18.62 17.00 -12.37
C SER A 511 18.89 18.18 -13.32
N ASP A 512 19.16 17.87 -14.56
CA ASP A 512 19.15 18.86 -15.67
C ASP A 512 18.95 18.10 -16.97
N GLY A 513 17.71 17.73 -17.27
CA GLY A 513 17.44 16.95 -18.45
C GLY A 513 15.99 16.50 -18.61
N PRO A 514 15.72 15.83 -19.73
CA PRO A 514 14.38 15.37 -20.07
C PRO A 514 13.99 14.11 -19.31
N HIS A 515 12.74 14.06 -18.89
CA HIS A 515 12.04 12.86 -18.50
C HIS A 515 11.06 12.47 -19.61
N LEU A 516 11.39 11.41 -20.34
CA LEU A 516 10.69 11.05 -21.57
C LEU A 516 9.22 10.67 -21.31
N GLY A 517 8.99 9.84 -20.31
CA GLY A 517 7.65 9.34 -20.00
C GLY A 517 6.76 10.34 -19.25
N SER A 518 7.33 11.39 -18.64
CA SER A 518 6.55 12.46 -17.98
C SER A 518 6.44 13.74 -18.82
N TYR A 519 7.06 13.75 -19.98
CA TYR A 519 7.07 14.89 -20.92
C TYR A 519 7.48 16.20 -20.24
N SER A 520 8.52 16.14 -19.43
CA SER A 520 9.04 17.28 -18.69
C SER A 520 10.56 17.38 -18.81
N TYR A 521 11.08 18.59 -18.77
CA TYR A 521 12.50 18.88 -18.57
C TYR A 521 12.68 19.36 -17.15
N GLU A 522 13.41 18.63 -16.32
CA GLU A 522 13.52 18.87 -14.89
C GLU A 522 14.89 19.44 -14.51
N ILE A 523 14.87 20.55 -13.74
CA ILE A 523 16.05 21.28 -13.29
C ILE A 523 16.08 21.22 -11.77
N GLY A 524 17.13 20.64 -11.20
CA GLY A 524 17.36 20.52 -9.76
C GLY A 524 17.89 21.81 -9.14
N GLU A 525 18.03 21.78 -7.81
CA GLU A 525 18.60 22.88 -7.02
C GLU A 525 19.76 22.35 -6.14
N PRO A 526 21.05 22.55 -6.55
CA PRO A 526 22.21 21.99 -5.85
C PRO A 526 22.35 22.40 -4.39
N ASN A 527 21.85 23.58 -4.02
CA ASN A 527 21.97 24.13 -2.67
C ASN A 527 20.74 23.88 -1.80
N LEU A 528 19.82 23.04 -2.26
CA LEU A 528 18.59 22.75 -1.53
C LEU A 528 18.86 22.21 -0.11
N ASN A 529 18.16 22.74 0.87
CA ASN A 529 18.22 22.29 2.25
C ASN A 529 17.25 21.15 2.52
N ALA A 530 17.35 20.50 3.66
CA ALA A 530 16.40 19.50 4.09
C ALA A 530 14.99 20.09 4.25
N GLU A 531 13.99 19.31 3.85
CA GLU A 531 12.58 19.62 4.12
C GLU A 531 12.25 19.21 5.55
N ASN A 532 11.71 20.13 6.33
CA ASN A 532 11.29 19.88 7.71
C ASN A 532 9.78 20.09 7.82
N THR A 533 9.07 19.09 8.32
CA THR A 533 7.63 19.15 8.46
C THR A 533 7.20 18.89 9.89
N LEU A 534 6.38 19.80 10.42
CA LEU A 534 5.68 19.63 11.69
C LEU A 534 4.22 19.29 11.40
N GLY A 535 3.81 18.07 11.77
CA GLY A 535 2.46 17.56 11.56
C GLY A 535 1.69 17.41 12.88
N PHE A 536 0.41 17.72 12.83
CA PHE A 536 -0.56 17.45 13.88
C PHE A 536 -1.74 16.68 13.30
N GLU A 537 -2.18 15.64 13.99
CA GLU A 537 -3.40 14.91 13.67
C GLU A 537 -4.26 14.71 14.91
N ASN A 538 -5.56 14.87 14.73
CA ASN A 538 -6.57 14.51 15.71
C ASN A 538 -7.57 13.54 15.07
N THR A 539 -7.91 12.45 15.76
CA THR A 539 -8.99 11.55 15.37
C THR A 539 -9.95 11.35 16.54
N LEU A 540 -11.20 11.71 16.32
CA LEU A 540 -12.32 11.39 17.21
C LEU A 540 -12.99 10.12 16.70
N SER A 541 -13.04 9.10 17.53
CA SER A 541 -13.67 7.83 17.21
C SER A 541 -14.87 7.61 18.12
N PHE A 542 -16.04 7.36 17.52
CA PHE A 542 -17.27 6.95 18.19
C PHE A 542 -17.58 5.53 17.75
N PHE A 543 -17.80 4.64 18.69
CA PHE A 543 -18.04 3.24 18.37
C PHE A 543 -19.00 2.60 19.37
N ASN A 544 -19.81 1.73 18.85
CA ASN A 544 -20.53 0.74 19.66
C ASN A 544 -20.26 -0.65 19.04
N GLU A 545 -20.97 -1.66 19.53
CA GLU A 545 -20.78 -3.04 19.05
C GLU A 545 -20.97 -3.20 17.51
N LYS A 546 -21.76 -2.34 16.87
CA LYS A 546 -22.14 -2.41 15.44
C LYS A 546 -21.51 -1.34 14.56
N ASN A 547 -21.38 -0.15 15.09
CA ASN A 547 -21.14 1.05 14.33
C ASN A 547 -19.81 1.69 14.71
N THR A 548 -19.14 2.28 13.75
CA THR A 548 -17.91 3.04 13.99
C THR A 548 -17.96 4.31 13.13
N ILE A 549 -17.65 5.44 13.77
CA ILE A 549 -17.47 6.72 13.10
C ILE A 549 -16.11 7.26 13.54
N ASN A 550 -15.24 7.54 12.60
CA ASN A 550 -13.95 8.18 12.81
C ASN A 550 -13.94 9.52 12.08
N LEU A 551 -13.58 10.58 12.77
CA LEU A 551 -13.42 11.93 12.22
C LEU A 551 -11.95 12.31 12.41
N THR A 552 -11.18 12.30 11.33
CA THR A 552 -9.76 12.63 11.35
C THR A 552 -9.53 14.01 10.74
N THR A 553 -8.82 14.87 11.45
CA THR A 553 -8.29 16.14 10.94
C THR A 553 -6.78 16.13 11.02
N TYR A 554 -6.12 16.72 10.05
CA TYR A 554 -4.66 16.85 10.05
C TYR A 554 -4.23 18.20 9.49
N LEU A 555 -3.06 18.66 9.96
CA LEU A 555 -2.38 19.86 9.51
C LEU A 555 -0.88 19.62 9.56
N ASN A 556 -0.21 19.86 8.44
CA ASN A 556 1.23 19.73 8.29
C ASN A 556 1.81 21.04 7.76
N TYR A 557 2.71 21.65 8.51
CA TYR A 557 3.50 22.81 8.10
C TYR A 557 4.89 22.33 7.68
N SER A 558 5.34 22.74 6.50
CA SER A 558 6.67 22.41 5.97
C SER A 558 7.44 23.72 5.68
N SER A 559 8.61 23.86 6.29
CA SER A 559 9.45 25.06 6.13
C SER A 559 10.27 25.09 4.84
N ASN A 560 10.37 24.00 4.12
CA ASN A 560 11.13 23.91 2.86
C ASN A 560 10.57 22.74 2.03
N PHE A 561 9.31 22.85 1.65
CA PHE A 561 8.61 21.82 0.87
C PHE A 561 9.17 21.77 -0.55
N HIS A 562 9.83 20.68 -0.93
CA HIS A 562 10.45 20.53 -2.24
C HIS A 562 9.39 20.25 -3.31
N ILE A 563 9.27 21.13 -4.28
CA ILE A 563 8.34 21.02 -5.39
C ILE A 563 9.00 21.34 -6.71
N PHE A 564 8.76 20.52 -7.74
CA PHE A 564 9.06 20.90 -9.12
C PHE A 564 7.96 21.81 -9.64
N GLN A 565 8.27 23.06 -9.79
CA GLN A 565 7.35 24.08 -10.27
C GLN A 565 7.56 24.28 -11.75
N LYS A 566 6.48 24.25 -12.53
CA LYS A 566 6.48 24.59 -13.95
C LYS A 566 6.89 26.05 -14.11
N LEU A 567 7.74 26.37 -15.09
CA LEU A 567 8.27 27.72 -15.28
C LEU A 567 7.35 28.60 -16.13
N GLY A 568 6.45 28.01 -16.92
CA GLY A 568 5.53 28.74 -17.79
C GLY A 568 4.57 27.78 -18.48
N ASP A 569 3.76 28.31 -19.38
CA ASP A 569 2.74 27.57 -20.13
C ASP A 569 3.12 27.28 -21.61
N GLY A 570 4.35 27.64 -22.02
CA GLY A 570 4.89 27.32 -23.34
C GLY A 570 4.69 28.41 -24.38
N TYR A 571 4.24 29.61 -24.01
CA TYR A 571 4.10 30.73 -24.95
C TYR A 571 5.36 31.55 -25.11
N GLU A 572 6.29 31.49 -24.16
CA GLU A 572 7.56 32.20 -24.20
C GLU A 572 8.72 31.28 -24.56
N THR A 573 9.40 31.54 -25.67
CA THR A 573 10.52 30.70 -26.13
C THR A 573 11.72 30.79 -25.16
N GLY A 574 12.25 29.62 -24.80
CA GLY A 574 13.50 29.46 -24.08
C GLY A 574 13.45 29.59 -22.55
N ALA A 575 12.44 30.24 -21.99
CA ALA A 575 12.31 30.38 -20.54
C ALA A 575 11.60 29.18 -19.90
N ASP A 576 10.48 28.77 -20.45
CA ASP A 576 9.52 27.82 -19.90
C ASP A 576 9.43 26.48 -20.64
N TRP A 577 10.06 26.35 -21.81
CA TRP A 577 10.12 25.11 -22.56
C TRP A 577 11.47 24.92 -23.27
N ILE A 578 11.73 23.70 -23.73
CA ILE A 578 12.92 23.33 -24.52
C ILE A 578 12.48 22.40 -25.64
N GLU A 579 12.99 22.66 -26.85
CA GLU A 579 12.87 21.70 -27.93
C GLU A 579 13.79 20.51 -27.67
N TRP A 580 13.21 19.29 -27.72
CA TRP A 580 13.94 18.07 -27.45
C TRP A 580 13.70 17.04 -28.53
N GLY A 581 14.77 16.57 -29.14
CA GLY A 581 14.76 15.61 -30.24
C GLY A 581 14.95 16.23 -31.61
N SER A 582 14.94 15.41 -32.67
CA SER A 582 15.10 15.89 -34.05
C SER A 582 13.75 16.31 -34.61
N GLY A 583 13.56 17.61 -34.79
CA GLY A 583 12.59 18.27 -35.69
C GLY A 583 11.10 17.90 -35.65
N SER A 584 10.72 16.73 -35.24
CA SER A 584 9.33 16.26 -35.12
C SER A 584 8.98 15.73 -33.75
N SER A 585 9.90 15.78 -32.79
CA SER A 585 9.75 15.14 -31.48
C SER A 585 9.04 16.03 -30.46
N GLY A 586 8.74 17.28 -30.84
CA GLY A 586 8.06 18.19 -29.95
C GLY A 586 9.01 18.91 -28.97
N TRP A 587 8.42 19.45 -27.94
CA TRP A 587 9.08 20.27 -26.94
C TRP A 587 8.56 19.89 -25.54
N LEU A 588 9.40 20.13 -24.50
CA LEU A 588 9.12 19.78 -23.13
C LEU A 588 9.02 21.04 -22.27
N TYR A 589 8.03 21.10 -21.42
CA TYR A 589 7.96 22.17 -20.40
C TYR A 589 9.08 22.00 -19.38
N LYS A 590 9.67 23.13 -18.99
CA LYS A 590 10.67 23.18 -17.94
C LYS A 590 10.00 23.23 -16.58
N TYR A 591 10.51 22.42 -15.67
CA TYR A 591 10.16 22.39 -14.27
C TYR A 591 11.43 22.62 -13.44
N LYS A 592 11.44 23.61 -12.56
CA LYS A 592 12.55 23.86 -11.65
C LYS A 592 12.17 23.46 -10.24
N LEU A 593 13.08 22.77 -9.55
CA LEU A 593 12.91 22.45 -8.15
C LEU A 593 13.07 23.70 -7.28
N LYS A 594 12.15 23.86 -6.34
CA LYS A 594 12.18 24.89 -5.31
C LYS A 594 11.83 24.31 -3.95
N GLY A 595 12.33 24.92 -2.90
CA GLY A 595 11.84 24.73 -1.55
C GLY A 595 10.93 25.89 -1.19
N ILE A 596 9.68 25.62 -0.80
CA ILE A 596 8.70 26.64 -0.43
C ILE A 596 8.19 26.41 0.99
N GLU A 597 7.71 27.45 1.65
CA GLU A 597 6.92 27.28 2.87
C GLU A 597 5.50 26.86 2.51
N SER A 598 5.01 25.77 3.12
CA SER A 598 3.68 25.27 2.78
C SER A 598 2.93 24.73 3.99
N ILE A 599 1.60 24.74 3.87
CA ILE A 599 0.69 24.03 4.76
C ILE A 599 -0.14 23.05 3.93
N ILE A 600 -0.18 21.78 4.36
CA ILE A 600 -1.10 20.77 3.83
C ILE A 600 -2.01 20.31 4.97
N TYR A 601 -3.32 20.44 4.77
CA TYR A 601 -4.32 20.11 5.78
C TYR A 601 -5.54 19.41 5.17
N GLY A 602 -6.30 18.70 6.00
CA GLY A 602 -7.47 18.03 5.50
C GLY A 602 -8.36 17.41 6.58
N PHE A 603 -9.45 16.80 6.06
CA PHE A 603 -10.49 16.16 6.84
C PHE A 603 -10.89 14.83 6.22
N GLU A 604 -10.90 13.77 7.01
CA GLU A 604 -11.19 12.39 6.58
C GLU A 604 -12.27 11.78 7.50
N PRO A 605 -13.56 11.98 7.24
CA PRO A 605 -14.60 11.25 7.92
C PRO A 605 -14.71 9.82 7.38
N ASN A 606 -14.84 8.85 8.27
CA ASN A 606 -15.09 7.44 7.97
C ASN A 606 -16.24 6.93 8.80
N MET A 607 -17.21 6.29 8.18
CA MET A 607 -18.39 5.77 8.85
C MET A 607 -18.66 4.34 8.41
N LYS A 608 -18.91 3.47 9.37
CA LYS A 608 -19.39 2.11 9.16
C LYS A 608 -20.60 1.87 10.05
N LEU A 609 -21.76 1.63 9.43
CA LEU A 609 -23.02 1.35 10.08
C LEU A 609 -23.51 -0.04 9.70
N ASN A 610 -23.68 -0.92 10.69
CA ASN A 610 -24.28 -2.23 10.48
C ASN A 610 -25.79 -2.12 10.75
N LEU A 611 -26.54 -1.98 9.68
CA LEU A 611 -27.99 -1.85 9.70
C LEU A 611 -28.64 -3.25 9.62
N LYS A 612 -29.90 -3.35 9.95
CA LYS A 612 -30.65 -4.63 10.00
C LYS A 612 -30.58 -5.44 8.70
N TYR A 613 -30.56 -4.78 7.53
CA TYR A 613 -30.67 -5.42 6.23
C TYR A 613 -29.41 -5.31 5.38
N PHE A 614 -28.48 -4.42 5.70
CA PHE A 614 -27.24 -4.17 4.97
C PHE A 614 -26.24 -3.41 5.85
N ASN A 615 -24.97 -3.44 5.46
CA ASN A 615 -23.95 -2.56 6.02
C ASN A 615 -23.81 -1.33 5.12
N PHE A 616 -23.75 -0.17 5.73
CA PHE A 616 -23.47 1.08 5.05
C PHE A 616 -22.07 1.55 5.46
N LEU A 617 -21.23 1.81 4.47
CA LEU A 617 -19.90 2.39 4.65
C LEU A 617 -19.84 3.70 3.86
N SER A 618 -19.22 4.69 4.47
CA SER A 618 -18.95 5.96 3.80
C SER A 618 -17.61 6.48 4.25
N ASN A 619 -16.86 7.04 3.32
CA ASN A 619 -15.68 7.81 3.62
C ASN A 619 -15.55 9.02 2.70
N ALA A 620 -14.85 10.05 3.17
CA ALA A 620 -14.48 11.17 2.34
C ALA A 620 -13.02 11.55 2.57
N SER A 621 -12.44 12.22 1.59
CA SER A 621 -11.10 12.76 1.62
C SER A 621 -11.14 14.19 1.12
N ILE A 622 -10.88 15.14 2.01
CA ILE A 622 -10.75 16.56 1.71
C ILE A 622 -9.32 16.95 2.03
N CYS A 623 -8.59 17.42 1.01
CA CYS A 623 -7.20 17.83 1.15
C CYS A 623 -6.97 19.21 0.53
N ARG A 624 -6.18 20.04 1.19
CA ARG A 624 -5.79 21.37 0.72
C ARG A 624 -4.30 21.55 0.93
N GLY A 625 -3.65 22.21 -0.02
CA GLY A 625 -2.27 22.65 0.07
C GLY A 625 -2.21 24.15 -0.21
N LEU A 626 -1.44 24.88 0.57
CA LEU A 626 -1.20 26.32 0.41
C LEU A 626 0.31 26.57 0.42
N ASP A 627 0.81 27.18 -0.63
CA ASP A 627 2.11 27.85 -0.69
C ASP A 627 1.98 29.19 0.04
N LEU A 628 2.70 29.32 1.17
CA LEU A 628 2.60 30.49 2.03
C LEU A 628 3.40 31.68 1.49
N GLU A 629 4.39 31.45 0.63
CA GLU A 629 5.20 32.51 0.04
C GLU A 629 4.43 33.27 -1.04
N ASN A 630 3.71 32.51 -1.89
CA ASN A 630 2.98 33.06 -3.03
C ASN A 630 1.46 33.19 -2.75
N ASN A 631 0.99 32.72 -1.60
CA ASN A 631 -0.43 32.68 -1.21
C ASN A 631 -1.33 32.02 -2.26
N MET A 632 -0.87 30.89 -2.79
CA MET A 632 -1.59 30.15 -3.83
C MET A 632 -1.64 28.65 -3.49
N PRO A 633 -2.55 27.87 -4.10
CA PRO A 633 -2.60 26.43 -3.87
C PRO A 633 -1.31 25.73 -4.30
N VAL A 634 -0.90 24.71 -3.54
CA VAL A 634 0.14 23.77 -3.96
C VAL A 634 -0.40 22.93 -5.13
N ALA A 635 0.42 22.77 -6.17
CA ALA A 635 0.05 22.00 -7.35
C ALA A 635 -0.13 20.49 -7.05
N TYR A 636 -0.95 19.80 -7.84
CA TYR A 636 -1.21 18.35 -7.79
C TYR A 636 -1.82 17.87 -6.46
N ILE A 637 -2.64 18.69 -5.83
CA ILE A 637 -3.49 18.28 -4.70
C ILE A 637 -4.71 17.53 -5.24
N PRO A 638 -5.06 16.35 -4.67
CA PRO A 638 -6.24 15.58 -5.12
C PRO A 638 -7.54 16.37 -5.00
N PRO A 639 -8.53 16.13 -5.87
CA PRO A 639 -9.89 16.64 -5.68
C PRO A 639 -10.52 16.06 -4.43
N ASP A 640 -11.56 16.73 -3.90
CA ASP A 640 -12.39 16.15 -2.84
C ASP A 640 -13.09 14.90 -3.38
N LEU A 641 -13.06 13.83 -2.58
CA LEU A 641 -13.66 12.56 -2.95
C LEU A 641 -14.56 12.07 -1.83
N ILE A 642 -15.78 11.65 -2.19
CA ILE A 642 -16.73 11.01 -1.27
C ILE A 642 -17.07 9.64 -1.85
N ARG A 643 -17.12 8.63 -0.98
CA ARG A 643 -17.46 7.28 -1.34
C ARG A 643 -18.58 6.76 -0.44
N PHE A 644 -19.56 6.10 -1.05
CA PHE A 644 -20.64 5.40 -0.38
C PHE A 644 -20.65 3.95 -0.82
N GLN A 645 -20.78 3.04 0.12
CA GLN A 645 -20.88 1.61 -0.15
C GLN A 645 -22.04 1.00 0.63
N ILE A 646 -22.79 0.13 -0.03
CA ILE A 646 -23.82 -0.71 0.57
C ILE A 646 -23.40 -2.16 0.38
N GLU A 647 -23.15 -2.85 1.50
CA GLU A 647 -22.81 -4.27 1.51
C GLU A 647 -24.01 -5.09 1.99
N LYS A 648 -24.37 -6.12 1.25
CA LYS A 648 -25.47 -7.03 1.60
C LYS A 648 -25.10 -8.47 1.29
N ASN A 649 -25.24 -9.34 2.29
CA ASN A 649 -25.16 -10.76 2.09
C ASN A 649 -26.54 -11.28 1.66
N ILE A 650 -26.61 -11.93 0.49
CA ILE A 650 -27.79 -12.61 -0.02
C ILE A 650 -27.42 -14.08 -0.20
N LYS A 651 -27.91 -14.95 0.70
CA LYS A 651 -27.50 -16.36 0.77
C LYS A 651 -25.97 -16.46 0.91
N PHE A 652 -25.29 -16.99 -0.11
CA PHE A 652 -23.83 -17.21 -0.13
C PHE A 652 -23.06 -16.09 -0.83
N LEU A 653 -23.77 -15.11 -1.41
CA LEU A 653 -23.20 -14.00 -2.16
C LEU A 653 -23.05 -12.79 -1.26
N ASN A 654 -21.84 -12.26 -1.17
CA ASN A 654 -21.61 -10.96 -0.60
C ASN A 654 -21.59 -9.91 -1.72
N ASN A 655 -22.54 -9.00 -1.71
CA ASN A 655 -22.74 -7.98 -2.73
C ASN A 655 -22.36 -6.62 -2.17
N THR A 656 -21.65 -5.83 -2.95
CA THR A 656 -21.27 -4.45 -2.62
C THR A 656 -21.62 -3.55 -3.81
N PHE A 657 -22.42 -2.54 -3.58
CA PHE A 657 -22.65 -1.41 -4.48
C PHE A 657 -21.85 -0.21 -3.97
N GLU A 658 -21.15 0.45 -4.86
CA GLU A 658 -20.30 1.59 -4.53
C GLU A 658 -20.58 2.75 -5.46
N VAL A 659 -20.73 3.94 -4.86
CA VAL A 659 -20.80 5.23 -5.58
C VAL A 659 -19.59 6.05 -5.16
N ILE A 660 -18.86 6.59 -6.12
CA ILE A 660 -17.73 7.49 -5.93
C ILE A 660 -18.09 8.83 -6.57
N LEU A 661 -17.96 9.89 -5.78
CA LEU A 661 -18.19 11.28 -6.22
C LEU A 661 -16.87 12.05 -6.04
N ALA A 662 -16.33 12.54 -7.13
CA ALA A 662 -15.18 13.43 -7.14
C ALA A 662 -15.61 14.85 -7.52
N SER A 663 -15.17 15.84 -6.75
CA SER A 663 -15.43 17.24 -7.06
C SER A 663 -14.57 17.71 -8.25
N LYS A 664 -14.99 18.80 -8.90
CA LYS A 664 -14.09 19.55 -9.78
C LYS A 664 -12.87 20.01 -8.98
N GLN A 665 -11.68 19.85 -9.56
CA GLN A 665 -10.46 20.44 -9.01
C GLN A 665 -10.13 21.73 -9.77
N ASP A 666 -10.36 22.84 -9.11
CA ASP A 666 -10.11 24.20 -9.60
C ASP A 666 -9.27 25.04 -8.62
N LYS A 667 -8.78 24.45 -7.52
CA LYS A 667 -7.76 25.04 -6.63
C LYS A 667 -6.40 24.60 -7.13
N LEU A 668 -5.84 25.44 -7.99
CA LEU A 668 -4.71 25.07 -8.85
C LEU A 668 -3.43 25.76 -8.39
N GLY A 669 -2.32 25.02 -8.47
CA GLY A 669 -0.99 25.62 -8.44
C GLY A 669 -0.69 26.42 -9.72
N GLU A 670 0.44 27.10 -9.74
CA GLU A 670 0.86 27.89 -10.89
C GLU A 670 0.98 27.04 -12.15
N PHE A 671 0.42 27.53 -13.27
CA PHE A 671 0.38 26.85 -14.57
C PHE A 671 -0.29 25.43 -14.57
N GLU A 672 -1.03 25.11 -13.52
CA GLU A 672 -1.81 23.89 -13.48
C GLU A 672 -3.17 24.08 -14.16
N THR A 673 -3.72 23.03 -14.77
CA THR A 673 -5.04 23.09 -15.42
C THR A 673 -6.11 22.43 -14.58
N SER A 674 -7.35 22.93 -14.64
CA SER A 674 -8.47 22.36 -13.92
C SER A 674 -8.86 20.97 -14.45
N THR A 675 -9.58 20.20 -13.64
CA THR A 675 -10.12 18.89 -14.01
C THR A 675 -11.58 18.82 -13.55
N ASN A 676 -12.46 18.39 -14.43
CA ASN A 676 -13.86 18.24 -14.10
C ASN A 676 -14.08 17.15 -13.02
N GLY A 677 -15.11 17.34 -12.22
CA GLY A 677 -15.58 16.31 -11.31
C GLY A 677 -16.24 15.16 -12.08
N TYR A 678 -16.39 14.02 -11.40
CA TYR A 678 -16.99 12.82 -12.00
C TYR A 678 -17.74 11.99 -10.95
N GLN A 679 -18.55 11.06 -11.42
CA GLN A 679 -19.24 10.10 -10.57
C GLN A 679 -19.15 8.69 -11.17
N LEU A 680 -18.76 7.75 -10.33
CA LEU A 680 -18.63 6.36 -10.73
C LEU A 680 -19.59 5.48 -9.94
N LEU A 681 -20.18 4.51 -10.63
CA LEU A 681 -20.96 3.45 -10.03
C LEU A 681 -20.23 2.13 -10.26
N ASN A 682 -19.96 1.41 -9.16
CA ASN A 682 -19.30 0.12 -9.18
C ASN A 682 -20.17 -0.94 -8.51
N TYR A 683 -19.99 -2.18 -8.93
CA TYR A 683 -20.61 -3.35 -8.30
C TYR A 683 -19.57 -4.43 -8.07
N LYS A 684 -19.60 -5.07 -6.91
CA LYS A 684 -18.75 -6.21 -6.57
C LYS A 684 -19.60 -7.32 -5.95
N CYS A 685 -19.34 -8.55 -6.37
CA CYS A 685 -19.93 -9.75 -5.80
C CYS A 685 -18.83 -10.75 -5.47
N SER A 686 -18.89 -11.35 -4.29
CA SER A 686 -17.98 -12.44 -3.91
C SER A 686 -18.72 -13.66 -3.41
N TYR A 687 -18.22 -14.84 -3.79
CA TYR A 687 -18.75 -16.12 -3.41
C TYR A 687 -17.62 -17.04 -2.92
N THR A 688 -17.80 -17.63 -1.75
CA THR A 688 -16.80 -18.55 -1.17
C THR A 688 -17.46 -19.89 -0.90
N ILE A 689 -16.85 -20.98 -1.39
CA ILE A 689 -17.26 -22.36 -1.17
C ILE A 689 -16.11 -23.08 -0.49
N SER A 690 -16.41 -23.86 0.53
CA SER A 690 -15.47 -24.80 1.11
C SER A 690 -15.93 -26.23 0.74
N LYS A 691 -15.02 -27.02 0.15
CA LYS A 691 -15.30 -28.40 -0.25
C LYS A 691 -14.03 -29.25 -0.04
N ASN A 692 -14.13 -30.31 0.77
CA ASN A 692 -13.03 -31.25 1.04
C ASN A 692 -11.72 -30.57 1.46
N GLU A 693 -11.78 -29.66 2.45
CA GLU A 693 -10.67 -28.86 2.95
C GLU A 693 -10.20 -27.75 1.98
N ASN A 694 -10.63 -27.76 0.74
CA ASN A 694 -10.31 -26.74 -0.25
C ASN A 694 -11.27 -25.56 -0.15
N ILE A 695 -10.72 -24.35 -0.25
CA ILE A 695 -11.51 -23.11 -0.25
C ILE A 695 -11.44 -22.49 -1.62
N HIS A 696 -12.61 -22.40 -2.26
CA HIS A 696 -12.78 -21.76 -3.56
C HIS A 696 -13.43 -20.39 -3.36
N GLN A 697 -12.83 -19.35 -3.89
CA GLN A 697 -13.38 -17.99 -3.83
C GLN A 697 -13.48 -17.41 -5.23
N PHE A 698 -14.65 -16.90 -5.57
CA PHE A 698 -14.93 -16.17 -6.81
C PHE A 698 -15.22 -14.71 -6.44
N ILE A 699 -14.61 -13.78 -7.15
CA ILE A 699 -14.87 -12.35 -7.01
C ILE A 699 -15.14 -11.80 -8.40
N PHE A 700 -16.34 -11.29 -8.59
CA PHE A 700 -16.75 -10.59 -9.80
C PHE A 700 -16.95 -9.11 -9.48
N GLN A 701 -16.40 -8.22 -10.30
CA GLN A 701 -16.52 -6.79 -10.12
C GLN A 701 -16.79 -6.12 -11.46
N VAL A 702 -17.65 -5.12 -11.47
CA VAL A 702 -17.86 -4.20 -12.59
C VAL A 702 -17.54 -2.80 -12.10
N THR A 703 -16.62 -2.13 -12.78
CA THR A 703 -16.21 -0.75 -12.48
C THR A 703 -16.73 0.18 -13.55
N ASN A 704 -16.99 1.44 -13.17
CA ASN A 704 -17.48 2.49 -14.06
C ASN A 704 -18.69 2.02 -14.89
N ILE A 705 -19.73 1.50 -14.23
CA ILE A 705 -20.94 0.93 -14.89
C ILE A 705 -21.60 1.93 -15.84
N LEU A 706 -21.53 3.22 -15.52
CA LEU A 706 -22.11 4.30 -16.31
C LEU A 706 -21.28 4.66 -17.55
N ASN A 707 -20.09 4.05 -17.70
CA ASN A 707 -19.11 4.35 -18.75
C ASN A 707 -18.76 5.86 -18.82
N GLU A 708 -18.65 6.49 -17.64
CA GLU A 708 -18.31 7.90 -17.49
C GLU A 708 -16.91 8.18 -18.04
N THR A 709 -16.77 9.23 -18.82
CA THR A 709 -15.45 9.73 -19.26
C THR A 709 -14.91 10.69 -18.23
N TYR A 710 -13.80 10.31 -17.59
CA TYR A 710 -13.20 11.15 -16.56
C TYR A 710 -11.67 11.13 -16.66
N TYR A 711 -11.04 12.11 -16.01
CA TYR A 711 -9.60 12.33 -16.04
C TYR A 711 -9.02 12.41 -14.63
N ASN A 712 -7.84 11.88 -14.46
CA ASN A 712 -7.12 11.94 -13.21
C ASN A 712 -6.37 13.28 -13.09
N HIS A 713 -6.77 14.11 -12.13
CA HIS A 713 -6.15 15.42 -11.91
C HIS A 713 -4.64 15.33 -11.62
N LEU A 714 -4.18 14.25 -10.98
CA LEU A 714 -2.79 14.05 -10.57
C LEU A 714 -1.89 13.58 -11.70
N SER A 715 -2.43 13.28 -12.89
CA SER A 715 -1.64 12.92 -14.07
C SER A 715 -1.09 14.15 -14.77
N LYS A 716 0.22 14.19 -15.03
CA LYS A 716 0.85 15.24 -15.85
C LYS A 716 0.40 15.18 -17.32
N ILE A 717 -0.06 14.01 -17.77
CA ILE A 717 -0.52 13.76 -19.14
C ILE A 717 -2.04 13.59 -19.23
N LYS A 718 -2.81 14.13 -18.27
CA LYS A 718 -4.27 13.95 -18.20
C LYS A 718 -5.01 14.36 -19.47
N MET A 719 -4.50 15.34 -20.21
CA MET A 719 -5.16 15.84 -21.41
C MET A 719 -5.29 14.79 -22.54
N ILE A 720 -4.41 13.80 -22.53
CA ILE A 720 -4.36 12.72 -23.52
C ILE A 720 -4.75 11.36 -22.95
N MET A 721 -4.96 11.28 -21.63
CA MET A 721 -5.17 10.03 -20.92
C MET A 721 -6.48 10.05 -20.11
N PRO A 722 -7.64 9.79 -20.74
CA PRO A 722 -8.86 9.47 -20.01
C PRO A 722 -8.70 8.18 -19.24
N GLU A 723 -9.33 8.10 -18.07
CA GLU A 723 -9.33 6.91 -17.22
C GLU A 723 -10.16 5.76 -17.83
N PRO A 724 -10.04 4.51 -17.33
CA PRO A 724 -10.74 3.35 -17.88
C PRO A 724 -12.27 3.55 -17.95
N GLY A 725 -12.86 3.10 -19.05
CA GLY A 725 -14.28 2.97 -19.21
C GLY A 725 -14.89 1.84 -18.38
N VAL A 726 -16.08 1.36 -18.77
CA VAL A 726 -16.71 0.21 -18.12
C VAL A 726 -15.82 -1.04 -18.25
N GLY A 727 -15.52 -1.67 -17.12
CA GLY A 727 -14.70 -2.88 -17.07
C GLY A 727 -15.30 -3.93 -16.15
N ALA A 728 -15.18 -5.20 -16.54
CA ALA A 728 -15.53 -6.34 -15.71
C ALA A 728 -14.26 -7.12 -15.33
N ASN A 729 -14.15 -7.49 -14.06
CA ASN A 729 -13.05 -8.26 -13.51
C ASN A 729 -13.59 -9.53 -12.85
N LEU A 730 -12.97 -10.67 -13.14
CA LEU A 730 -13.28 -11.95 -12.52
C LEU A 730 -12.01 -12.57 -11.95
N ASN A 731 -11.98 -12.78 -10.64
CA ASN A 731 -10.90 -13.46 -9.93
C ASN A 731 -11.40 -14.77 -9.33
N TYR A 732 -10.63 -15.83 -9.51
CA TYR A 732 -10.84 -17.12 -8.88
C TYR A 732 -9.62 -17.51 -8.06
N THR A 733 -9.83 -17.80 -6.78
CA THR A 733 -8.77 -18.27 -5.87
C THR A 733 -9.17 -19.65 -5.33
N VAL A 734 -8.23 -20.58 -5.31
CA VAL A 734 -8.37 -21.83 -4.59
C VAL A 734 -7.19 -22.04 -3.65
N ASN A 735 -7.50 -22.43 -2.40
CA ASN A 735 -6.51 -22.83 -1.39
C ASN A 735 -6.71 -24.33 -1.07
N PHE A 736 -5.60 -25.07 -1.01
CA PHE A 736 -5.57 -26.52 -0.76
C PHE A 736 -4.86 -26.81 0.55
#